data_914403bf9fb97cabf26fd223715ad434
#
_entry.id   914403bf9fb97cabf26fd223715ad434
#
_cell.length_a   1.000
_cell.length_b   1.000
_cell.length_c   1.000
_cell.angle_alpha   90.00
_cell.angle_beta   90.00
_cell.angle_gamma   90.00
#
_symmetry.space_group_name_H-M   'P 1'
#
loop_
_entity.id
_entity.type
_entity.pdbx_description
1 polymer ?
#
loop_
_entity_poly.entity_id
_entity_poly.type
_entity_poly.pdbx_seq_one_letter_code
_entity_poly.pdbx_strand_id
1 'polypeptide(L)'
;MAPFLAATLIANRCPAQFGAAPAADLSDSFQVNEISSGAKALLERAKAHIAEKQWDEAIETLRQVSEREGSKLIKVDARQFISVREYVNRRLAEMPPEGLTLYRSRVDALARRWYEQGLAEREPKLLRRVVDQFFVSNSGDAALNARGELALERGDYREARWCWERISPELRSPNGEPLWLSLRSGAADAKPPAKTADRGAAARTWLAFPDTKLNLADIRARLVLTSIREGSLARARVELTDFNRRHPAATGRLGGREGVYSDALARLLSAAESRVADPPAPDWLTFGGSPERTAIAAEPRSVGRKLWEIPLDEGKPLRADVSSLDLIRRGSQWHLPTSRTADNTQALLSYYPLIYRNLVLYDTVDKIFAIDLRTGKPAWPVTSRRGSDVATRLPGEIYSGLKDQDRSLDPGEGLLFAAFGAPRFSMTVANGRLYARLGTPITEHPLEAPGGPNYLVCLDLEAEGLLLWRTGSESAPDDRWSFEGPPIVEGNNVYVVMRYNDVRPQVHVACLDARNGALRWRKLICTNESVGGGKCAEITSNLLTLAEGTLYLNTNLGAIAALSAENGDLRWVSGYPRARANEMDAAHFYRDLNPCVYCRGSLFVAPSDSPNIFALDASTGQILWECHHFPETIHLLGVASNNLIASGKQICWLDIDGGKVIRYWPDPTSSGYGRGVLASNQVYWPMRTQIRRFKQRVLADGPLDADDPIELGGFNPPLASGNLVAANGYLLIATPTRL
;
A
#
# COMPACT_ATOMS: atom_id res chain seq x y z
N MET A 1 -2.75 58.98 -33.52
CA MET A 1 -2.16 57.82 -34.18
C MET A 1 -1.69 56.85 -33.10
N ALA A 2 -2.49 55.87 -32.82
CA ALA A 2 -2.15 54.77 -31.92
C ALA A 2 -2.01 53.50 -32.77
N PRO A 3 -1.07 52.60 -32.53
CA PRO A 3 -1.18 51.23 -33.04
C PRO A 3 -1.71 50.30 -32.00
N PHE A 4 -2.71 49.56 -32.40
CA PHE A 4 -3.27 48.34 -31.79
C PHE A 4 -2.18 47.28 -31.64
N LEU A 5 -2.02 46.76 -30.45
CA LEU A 5 -1.32 45.48 -30.22
C LEU A 5 -2.37 44.38 -30.13
N ALA A 6 -2.36 43.53 -31.13
CA ALA A 6 -3.16 42.29 -31.16
C ALA A 6 -2.54 41.27 -30.21
N ALA A 7 -3.28 40.89 -29.18
CA ALA A 7 -2.95 39.76 -28.34
C ALA A 7 -3.29 38.46 -29.08
N THR A 8 -2.27 37.72 -29.49
CA THR A 8 -2.39 36.42 -30.09
C THR A 8 -2.68 35.40 -28.99
N LEU A 9 -3.90 34.85 -28.95
CA LEU A 9 -4.27 33.71 -28.19
C LEU A 9 -3.49 32.48 -28.71
N ILE A 10 -2.48 32.05 -27.99
CA ILE A 10 -1.82 30.78 -28.20
C ILE A 10 -2.71 29.73 -27.53
N ALA A 11 -3.54 29.10 -28.33
CA ALA A 11 -4.22 27.86 -27.95
C ALA A 11 -3.16 26.77 -27.78
N ASN A 12 -2.87 26.39 -26.53
CA ASN A 12 -2.06 25.22 -26.23
C ASN A 12 -2.78 23.97 -26.73
N ARG A 13 -2.47 23.56 -27.94
CA ARG A 13 -2.73 22.22 -28.43
C ARG A 13 -1.83 21.25 -27.64
N CYS A 14 -2.43 20.32 -26.91
CA CYS A 14 -1.76 19.12 -26.43
C CYS A 14 -1.00 18.47 -27.58
N PRO A 15 0.29 18.16 -27.44
CA PRO A 15 0.95 17.31 -28.42
C PRO A 15 0.37 15.90 -28.32
N ALA A 16 -0.10 15.45 -29.49
CA ALA A 16 -0.59 14.11 -29.71
C ALA A 16 0.49 13.07 -29.39
N GLN A 17 0.04 11.98 -28.81
CA GLN A 17 0.54 10.61 -28.96
C GLN A 17 2.03 10.46 -29.27
N PHE A 18 2.86 10.39 -28.25
CA PHE A 18 4.10 9.62 -28.37
C PHE A 18 3.68 8.14 -28.44
N GLY A 19 4.07 7.48 -29.52
CA GLY A 19 3.78 6.08 -29.78
C GLY A 19 4.16 5.25 -28.54
N ALA A 20 3.26 4.37 -28.14
CA ALA A 20 3.52 3.40 -27.08
C ALA A 20 4.82 2.67 -27.47
N ALA A 21 5.85 2.80 -26.64
CA ALA A 21 7.01 1.93 -26.72
C ALA A 21 6.48 0.49 -26.68
N PRO A 22 7.03 -0.44 -27.48
CA PRO A 22 6.58 -1.82 -27.46
C PRO A 22 6.62 -2.29 -26.02
N ALA A 23 5.49 -2.80 -25.52
CA ALA A 23 5.37 -3.33 -24.16
C ALA A 23 6.51 -4.35 -23.98
N ALA A 24 7.49 -4.02 -23.15
CA ALA A 24 8.52 -4.97 -22.78
C ALA A 24 7.79 -6.20 -22.21
N ASP A 25 8.14 -7.38 -22.69
CA ASP A 25 7.57 -8.61 -22.18
C ASP A 25 7.95 -8.75 -20.71
N LEU A 26 7.01 -8.43 -19.82
CA LEU A 26 7.20 -8.44 -18.36
C LEU A 26 7.29 -9.85 -17.78
N SER A 27 7.13 -10.89 -18.63
CA SER A 27 7.17 -12.30 -18.21
C SER A 27 8.50 -12.68 -17.57
N ASP A 28 9.59 -12.01 -17.95
CA ASP A 28 10.94 -12.28 -17.43
C ASP A 28 11.34 -11.35 -16.25
N SER A 29 10.46 -10.44 -15.81
CA SER A 29 10.85 -9.41 -14.84
C SER A 29 10.83 -9.87 -13.38
N PHE A 30 9.94 -10.77 -13.00
CA PHE A 30 9.89 -11.34 -11.65
C PHE A 30 9.30 -12.75 -11.66
N GLN A 31 9.65 -13.53 -10.65
CA GLN A 31 9.15 -14.89 -10.45
C GLN A 31 8.30 -14.96 -9.19
N VAL A 32 7.23 -15.71 -9.24
CA VAL A 32 6.31 -15.99 -8.12
C VAL A 32 6.24 -17.51 -7.87
N ASN A 33 5.61 -17.89 -6.79
CA ASN A 33 5.34 -19.32 -6.55
C ASN A 33 4.22 -19.81 -7.48
N GLU A 34 4.60 -20.07 -8.74
CA GLU A 34 3.68 -20.50 -9.77
C GLU A 34 3.27 -21.98 -9.61
N ILE A 35 2.15 -22.29 -10.22
CA ILE A 35 1.65 -23.65 -10.45
C ILE A 35 2.70 -24.51 -11.18
N SER A 36 2.82 -25.79 -10.82
CA SER A 36 3.75 -26.72 -11.46
C SER A 36 3.38 -26.98 -12.92
N SER A 37 4.38 -27.39 -13.72
CA SER A 37 4.15 -27.77 -15.13
C SER A 37 3.15 -28.92 -15.25
N GLY A 38 3.17 -29.88 -14.33
CA GLY A 38 2.19 -30.98 -14.29
C GLY A 38 0.77 -30.49 -14.04
N ALA A 39 0.58 -29.52 -13.12
CA ALA A 39 -0.73 -28.94 -12.88
C ALA A 39 -1.17 -28.02 -14.04
N LYS A 40 -0.26 -27.31 -14.71
CA LYS A 40 -0.58 -26.59 -15.97
C LYS A 40 -1.12 -27.56 -17.03
N ALA A 41 -0.46 -28.72 -17.22
CA ALA A 41 -0.93 -29.75 -18.17
C ALA A 41 -2.32 -30.31 -17.80
N LEU A 42 -2.60 -30.48 -16.48
CA LEU A 42 -3.94 -30.88 -16.04
C LEU A 42 -5.00 -29.83 -16.34
N LEU A 43 -4.69 -28.53 -16.17
CA LEU A 43 -5.62 -27.45 -16.54
C LEU A 43 -5.89 -27.42 -18.05
N GLU A 44 -4.88 -27.65 -18.89
CA GLU A 44 -5.08 -27.75 -20.36
C GLU A 44 -5.93 -28.98 -20.71
N ARG A 45 -5.73 -30.11 -20.03
CA ARG A 45 -6.59 -31.29 -20.17
C ARG A 45 -8.03 -30.99 -19.76
N ALA A 46 -8.23 -30.29 -18.63
CA ALA A 46 -9.58 -29.89 -18.21
C ALA A 46 -10.28 -29.02 -19.26
N LYS A 47 -9.54 -28.09 -19.91
CA LYS A 47 -10.09 -27.30 -21.02
C LYS A 47 -10.52 -28.20 -22.20
N ALA A 48 -9.72 -29.20 -22.57
CA ALA A 48 -10.07 -30.14 -23.62
C ALA A 48 -11.33 -30.93 -23.25
N HIS A 49 -11.44 -31.47 -22.04
CA HIS A 49 -12.64 -32.15 -21.57
C HIS A 49 -13.88 -31.25 -21.59
N ILE A 50 -13.75 -29.95 -21.24
CA ILE A 50 -14.85 -28.97 -21.35
C ILE A 50 -15.28 -28.82 -22.81
N ALA A 51 -14.33 -28.69 -23.75
CA ALA A 51 -14.62 -28.57 -25.18
C ALA A 51 -15.32 -29.82 -25.77
N GLU A 52 -14.95 -30.99 -25.25
CA GLU A 52 -15.54 -32.29 -25.66
C GLU A 52 -16.82 -32.64 -24.87
N LYS A 53 -17.30 -31.74 -23.98
CA LYS A 53 -18.47 -31.93 -23.11
C LYS A 53 -18.33 -33.12 -22.14
N GLN A 54 -17.10 -33.48 -21.80
CA GLN A 54 -16.77 -34.48 -20.79
C GLN A 54 -16.74 -33.82 -19.40
N TRP A 55 -17.94 -33.49 -18.89
CA TRP A 55 -18.08 -32.65 -17.68
C TRP A 55 -17.51 -33.31 -16.45
N ASP A 56 -17.64 -34.64 -16.34
CA ASP A 56 -17.20 -35.42 -15.20
C ASP A 56 -15.68 -35.36 -15.03
N GLU A 57 -14.96 -35.62 -16.11
CA GLU A 57 -13.51 -35.60 -16.18
C GLU A 57 -12.97 -34.18 -15.97
N ALA A 58 -13.65 -33.19 -16.55
CA ALA A 58 -13.30 -31.79 -16.39
C ALA A 58 -13.39 -31.34 -14.93
N ILE A 59 -14.51 -31.62 -14.27
CA ILE A 59 -14.76 -31.27 -12.85
C ILE A 59 -13.74 -31.94 -11.94
N GLU A 60 -13.49 -33.25 -12.12
CA GLU A 60 -12.55 -33.99 -11.30
C GLU A 60 -11.11 -33.45 -11.47
N THR A 61 -10.70 -33.16 -12.70
CA THR A 61 -9.38 -32.60 -12.99
C THR A 61 -9.21 -31.22 -12.37
N LEU A 62 -10.21 -30.33 -12.49
CA LEU A 62 -10.18 -29.00 -11.89
C LEU A 62 -10.13 -29.07 -10.36
N ARG A 63 -10.93 -29.97 -9.75
CA ARG A 63 -10.94 -30.20 -8.30
C ARG A 63 -9.57 -30.67 -7.81
N GLN A 64 -8.97 -31.64 -8.48
CA GLN A 64 -7.65 -32.17 -8.15
C GLN A 64 -6.57 -31.10 -8.15
N VAL A 65 -6.56 -30.21 -9.16
CA VAL A 65 -5.59 -29.10 -9.24
C VAL A 65 -5.84 -28.10 -8.10
N SER A 66 -7.09 -27.75 -7.83
CA SER A 66 -7.44 -26.80 -6.75
C SER A 66 -7.08 -27.33 -5.36
N GLU A 67 -7.22 -28.62 -5.11
CA GLU A 67 -6.87 -29.26 -3.82
C GLU A 67 -5.35 -29.32 -3.60
N ARG A 68 -4.59 -29.66 -4.66
CA ARG A 68 -3.12 -29.82 -4.55
C ARG A 68 -2.36 -28.50 -4.59
N GLU A 69 -2.77 -27.57 -5.44
CA GLU A 69 -2.01 -26.35 -5.73
C GLU A 69 -2.85 -25.06 -5.63
N GLY A 70 -4.01 -25.09 -4.99
CA GLY A 70 -4.96 -23.99 -4.96
C GLY A 70 -4.42 -22.67 -4.38
N SER A 71 -3.38 -22.71 -3.55
CA SER A 71 -2.72 -21.52 -2.98
C SER A 71 -1.57 -20.98 -3.82
N LYS A 72 -1.14 -21.72 -4.86
CA LYS A 72 -0.14 -21.23 -5.81
C LYS A 72 -0.76 -20.23 -6.78
N LEU A 73 0.08 -19.55 -7.53
CA LEU A 73 -0.32 -18.54 -8.49
C LEU A 73 -0.33 -19.07 -9.92
N ILE A 74 -1.25 -18.54 -10.71
CA ILE A 74 -1.31 -18.78 -12.16
C ILE A 74 -1.42 -17.43 -12.88
N LYS A 75 -0.65 -17.27 -13.94
CA LYS A 75 -0.69 -16.09 -14.82
C LYS A 75 -2.00 -16.08 -15.62
N VAL A 76 -2.74 -14.99 -15.54
CA VAL A 76 -4.02 -14.83 -16.26
C VAL A 76 -3.94 -13.83 -17.42
N ASP A 77 -3.03 -12.86 -17.31
CA ASP A 77 -2.69 -11.94 -18.40
C ASP A 77 -1.21 -11.54 -18.35
N ALA A 78 -0.80 -10.56 -19.17
CA ALA A 78 0.60 -10.13 -19.24
C ALA A 78 1.18 -9.66 -17.91
N ARG A 79 0.35 -9.12 -17.02
CA ARG A 79 0.77 -8.46 -15.77
C ARG A 79 0.15 -9.05 -14.51
N GLN A 80 -0.85 -9.93 -14.61
CA GLN A 80 -1.64 -10.37 -13.47
C GLN A 80 -1.51 -11.85 -13.18
N PHE A 81 -1.32 -12.17 -11.91
CA PHE A 81 -1.35 -13.52 -11.35
C PHE A 81 -2.43 -13.59 -10.27
N ILE A 82 -3.20 -14.67 -10.27
CA ILE A 82 -4.23 -14.97 -9.27
C ILE A 82 -4.01 -16.34 -8.66
N SER A 83 -4.67 -16.64 -7.55
CA SER A 83 -4.62 -17.98 -7.00
C SER A 83 -5.22 -19.01 -7.95
N VAL A 84 -4.64 -20.22 -7.95
CA VAL A 84 -5.17 -21.33 -8.75
C VAL A 84 -6.61 -21.66 -8.37
N ARG A 85 -6.96 -21.52 -7.09
CA ARG A 85 -8.32 -21.70 -6.61
C ARG A 85 -9.31 -20.73 -7.26
N GLU A 86 -8.95 -19.45 -7.34
CA GLU A 86 -9.79 -18.47 -8.04
C GLU A 86 -9.90 -18.78 -9.53
N TYR A 87 -8.79 -19.17 -10.16
CA TYR A 87 -8.79 -19.57 -11.56
C TYR A 87 -9.72 -20.75 -11.83
N VAL A 88 -9.67 -21.81 -10.98
CA VAL A 88 -10.55 -22.98 -11.08
C VAL A 88 -12.01 -22.56 -10.92
N ASN A 89 -12.33 -21.73 -9.92
CA ASN A 89 -13.68 -21.22 -9.74
C ASN A 89 -14.19 -20.41 -10.95
N ARG A 90 -13.32 -19.63 -11.61
CA ARG A 90 -13.68 -18.95 -12.87
C ARG A 90 -14.04 -19.96 -13.97
N ARG A 91 -13.24 -21.03 -14.14
CA ARG A 91 -13.52 -22.09 -15.13
C ARG A 91 -14.81 -22.84 -14.83
N LEU A 92 -15.10 -23.14 -13.59
CA LEU A 92 -16.36 -23.74 -13.18
C LEU A 92 -17.56 -22.79 -13.44
N ALA A 93 -17.41 -21.47 -13.18
CA ALA A 93 -18.47 -20.50 -13.43
C ALA A 93 -18.77 -20.27 -14.92
N GLU A 94 -17.85 -20.62 -15.80
CA GLU A 94 -18.01 -20.55 -17.26
C GLU A 94 -18.64 -21.82 -17.88
N MET A 95 -18.85 -22.86 -17.06
CA MET A 95 -19.47 -24.10 -17.55
C MET A 95 -20.93 -23.87 -17.98
N PRO A 96 -21.39 -24.56 -19.02
CA PRO A 96 -22.80 -24.55 -19.40
C PRO A 96 -23.68 -25.22 -18.32
N PRO A 97 -25.01 -25.01 -18.38
CA PRO A 97 -25.95 -25.49 -17.35
C PRO A 97 -25.84 -26.97 -17.02
N GLU A 98 -25.53 -27.82 -17.99
CA GLU A 98 -25.37 -29.28 -17.81
C GLU A 98 -24.16 -29.58 -16.91
N GLY A 99 -23.01 -28.93 -17.19
CA GLY A 99 -21.78 -29.06 -16.39
C GLY A 99 -21.97 -28.52 -14.97
N LEU A 100 -22.62 -27.37 -14.82
CA LEU A 100 -22.96 -26.80 -13.52
C LEU A 100 -23.89 -27.70 -12.70
N THR A 101 -24.90 -28.30 -13.33
CA THR A 101 -25.82 -29.24 -12.67
C THR A 101 -25.07 -30.45 -12.14
N LEU A 102 -24.16 -31.03 -12.93
CA LEU A 102 -23.33 -32.14 -12.51
C LEU A 102 -22.41 -31.77 -11.35
N TYR A 103 -21.73 -30.61 -11.43
CA TYR A 103 -20.89 -30.12 -10.34
C TYR A 103 -21.69 -29.96 -9.05
N ARG A 104 -22.84 -29.30 -9.13
CA ARG A 104 -23.73 -29.00 -7.99
C ARG A 104 -24.22 -30.31 -7.31
N SER A 105 -24.57 -31.32 -8.11
CA SER A 105 -24.98 -32.60 -7.54
C SER A 105 -23.95 -33.25 -6.60
N ARG A 106 -22.65 -32.93 -6.80
CA ARG A 106 -21.54 -33.48 -6.00
C ARG A 106 -21.23 -32.67 -4.75
N VAL A 107 -21.41 -31.34 -4.81
CA VAL A 107 -20.90 -30.45 -3.76
C VAL A 107 -21.99 -29.81 -2.90
N ASP A 108 -23.23 -29.75 -3.38
CA ASP A 108 -24.29 -28.96 -2.72
C ASP A 108 -24.63 -29.42 -1.30
N ALA A 109 -24.58 -30.73 -1.03
CA ALA A 109 -24.89 -31.23 0.31
C ALA A 109 -23.92 -30.66 1.36
N LEU A 110 -22.62 -30.62 1.04
CA LEU A 110 -21.59 -30.09 1.94
C LEU A 110 -21.60 -28.57 1.96
N ALA A 111 -21.74 -27.92 0.80
CA ALA A 111 -21.83 -26.47 0.69
C ALA A 111 -23.01 -25.90 1.48
N ARG A 112 -24.19 -26.53 1.38
CA ARG A 112 -25.38 -26.15 2.12
C ARG A 112 -25.17 -26.28 3.63
N ARG A 113 -24.62 -27.41 4.08
CA ARG A 113 -24.32 -27.62 5.50
C ARG A 113 -23.42 -26.51 6.07
N TRP A 114 -22.34 -26.16 5.37
CA TRP A 114 -21.45 -25.08 5.81
C TRP A 114 -22.11 -23.71 5.76
N TYR A 115 -22.94 -23.47 4.76
CA TYR A 115 -23.69 -22.23 4.63
C TYR A 115 -24.70 -22.08 5.79
N GLU A 116 -25.52 -23.08 6.05
CA GLU A 116 -26.54 -23.06 7.12
C GLU A 116 -25.88 -22.89 8.50
N GLN A 117 -24.81 -23.62 8.75
CA GLN A 117 -24.04 -23.47 9.98
C GLN A 117 -23.41 -22.09 10.09
N GLY A 118 -22.75 -21.61 9.05
CA GLY A 118 -22.12 -20.29 9.02
C GLY A 118 -23.10 -19.15 9.19
N LEU A 119 -24.33 -19.30 8.68
CA LEU A 119 -25.41 -18.32 8.87
C LEU A 119 -25.94 -18.36 10.31
N ALA A 120 -26.21 -19.55 10.86
CA ALA A 120 -26.75 -19.72 12.21
C ALA A 120 -25.79 -19.22 13.29
N GLU A 121 -24.50 -19.53 13.15
CA GLU A 121 -23.45 -19.15 14.09
C GLU A 121 -22.86 -17.75 13.79
N ARG A 122 -23.30 -17.10 12.70
CA ARG A 122 -22.70 -15.85 12.18
C ARG A 122 -21.19 -15.95 12.02
N GLU A 123 -20.71 -17.13 11.57
CA GLU A 123 -19.28 -17.45 11.47
C GLU A 123 -18.74 -17.17 10.04
N PRO A 124 -18.02 -16.07 9.84
CA PRO A 124 -17.52 -15.67 8.51
C PRO A 124 -16.59 -16.70 7.87
N LYS A 125 -15.89 -17.50 8.69
CA LYS A 125 -14.95 -18.51 8.19
C LYS A 125 -15.66 -19.65 7.46
N LEU A 126 -16.81 -20.07 7.94
CA LEU A 126 -17.61 -21.10 7.29
C LEU A 126 -18.18 -20.60 5.96
N LEU A 127 -18.74 -19.37 5.94
CA LEU A 127 -19.21 -18.73 4.72
C LEU A 127 -18.08 -18.56 3.71
N ARG A 128 -16.88 -18.17 4.17
CA ARG A 128 -15.68 -18.07 3.34
C ARG A 128 -15.31 -19.42 2.73
N ARG A 129 -15.36 -20.50 3.51
CA ARG A 129 -15.06 -21.84 2.98
C ARG A 129 -16.02 -22.25 1.86
N VAL A 130 -17.32 -21.91 1.96
CA VAL A 130 -18.27 -22.14 0.85
C VAL A 130 -17.84 -21.37 -0.39
N VAL A 131 -17.54 -20.08 -0.26
CA VAL A 131 -17.11 -19.21 -1.37
C VAL A 131 -15.78 -19.67 -1.97
N ASP A 132 -14.81 -20.05 -1.16
CA ASP A 132 -13.48 -20.43 -1.63
C ASP A 132 -13.47 -21.82 -2.31
N GLN A 133 -14.24 -22.79 -1.79
CA GLN A 133 -14.18 -24.17 -2.24
C GLN A 133 -15.35 -24.58 -3.14
N PHE A 134 -16.52 -23.97 -2.98
CA PHE A 134 -17.76 -24.33 -3.65
C PHE A 134 -18.48 -23.11 -4.23
N PHE A 135 -17.74 -22.23 -4.87
CA PHE A 135 -18.22 -20.92 -5.34
C PHE A 135 -19.52 -21.02 -6.16
N VAL A 136 -19.59 -21.94 -7.12
CA VAL A 136 -20.75 -22.10 -8.02
C VAL A 136 -21.80 -23.12 -7.52
N SER A 137 -21.72 -23.56 -6.25
CA SER A 137 -22.78 -24.36 -5.62
C SER A 137 -24.09 -23.57 -5.52
N ASN A 138 -25.22 -24.25 -5.34
CA ASN A 138 -26.52 -23.57 -5.12
C ASN A 138 -26.59 -22.72 -3.84
N SER A 139 -25.58 -22.79 -2.95
CA SER A 139 -25.45 -21.95 -1.77
C SER A 139 -24.38 -20.85 -1.94
N GLY A 140 -23.71 -20.78 -3.09
CA GLY A 140 -22.56 -19.90 -3.30
C GLY A 140 -22.92 -18.41 -3.31
N ASP A 141 -23.94 -18.01 -4.04
CA ASP A 141 -24.44 -16.62 -4.09
C ASP A 141 -25.05 -16.17 -2.76
N ALA A 142 -25.79 -17.07 -2.09
CA ALA A 142 -26.33 -16.82 -0.76
C ALA A 142 -25.21 -16.67 0.28
N ALA A 143 -24.15 -17.48 0.20
CA ALA A 143 -22.97 -17.37 1.05
C ALA A 143 -22.20 -16.06 0.80
N LEU A 144 -22.05 -15.63 -0.47
CA LEU A 144 -21.50 -14.32 -0.83
C LEU A 144 -22.31 -13.19 -0.19
N ASN A 145 -23.64 -13.23 -0.34
CA ASN A 145 -24.50 -12.21 0.22
C ASN A 145 -24.42 -12.14 1.76
N ALA A 146 -24.52 -13.27 2.45
CA ALA A 146 -24.42 -13.34 3.90
C ALA A 146 -23.05 -12.84 4.41
N ARG A 147 -21.97 -13.21 3.71
CA ARG A 147 -20.61 -12.75 4.01
C ARG A 147 -20.47 -11.25 3.79
N GLY A 148 -21.08 -10.70 2.73
CA GLY A 148 -21.13 -9.27 2.45
C GLY A 148 -21.84 -8.48 3.54
N GLU A 149 -22.98 -8.99 4.05
CA GLU A 149 -23.71 -8.38 5.17
C GLU A 149 -22.85 -8.35 6.44
N LEU A 150 -22.22 -9.48 6.81
CA LEU A 150 -21.35 -9.54 7.98
C LEU A 150 -20.12 -8.62 7.84
N ALA A 151 -19.59 -8.45 6.63
CA ALA A 151 -18.50 -7.53 6.36
C ALA A 151 -18.96 -6.07 6.50
N LEU A 152 -20.12 -5.69 5.95
CA LEU A 152 -20.68 -4.37 6.09
C LEU A 152 -20.94 -3.99 7.55
N GLU A 153 -21.46 -4.90 8.35
CA GLU A 153 -21.71 -4.71 9.78
C GLU A 153 -20.41 -4.40 10.56
N ARG A 154 -19.31 -5.01 10.16
CA ARG A 154 -17.98 -4.78 10.77
C ARG A 154 -17.27 -3.54 10.22
N GLY A 155 -17.83 -2.89 9.18
CA GLY A 155 -17.16 -1.78 8.49
C GLY A 155 -16.10 -2.21 7.47
N ASP A 156 -16.01 -3.51 7.14
CA ASP A 156 -15.15 -4.01 6.06
C ASP A 156 -15.85 -3.80 4.70
N TYR A 157 -15.81 -2.55 4.25
CA TYR A 157 -16.52 -2.13 3.03
C TYR A 157 -15.93 -2.76 1.77
N ARG A 158 -14.61 -2.99 1.75
CA ARG A 158 -13.93 -3.66 0.64
C ARG A 158 -14.41 -5.10 0.50
N GLU A 159 -14.46 -5.85 1.59
CA GLU A 159 -14.92 -7.23 1.60
C GLU A 159 -16.41 -7.33 1.23
N ALA A 160 -17.23 -6.43 1.77
CA ALA A 160 -18.65 -6.35 1.44
C ALA A 160 -18.84 -6.15 -0.06
N ARG A 161 -18.15 -5.17 -0.64
CA ARG A 161 -18.18 -4.88 -2.08
C ARG A 161 -17.68 -6.05 -2.90
N TRP A 162 -16.54 -6.66 -2.50
CA TRP A 162 -15.98 -7.84 -3.16
C TRP A 162 -16.99 -8.98 -3.25
N CYS A 163 -17.72 -9.24 -2.19
CA CYS A 163 -18.76 -10.27 -2.15
C CYS A 163 -19.90 -9.98 -3.11
N TRP A 164 -20.46 -8.77 -3.03
CA TRP A 164 -21.64 -8.42 -3.83
C TRP A 164 -21.33 -8.25 -5.32
N GLU A 165 -20.22 -7.68 -5.70
CA GLU A 165 -19.85 -7.58 -7.11
C GLU A 165 -19.69 -8.94 -7.80
N ARG A 166 -19.46 -10.01 -7.04
CA ARG A 166 -19.32 -11.37 -7.56
C ARG A 166 -20.62 -12.18 -7.64
N ILE A 167 -21.71 -11.63 -7.15
CA ILE A 167 -23.01 -12.35 -7.17
C ILE A 167 -23.56 -12.50 -8.61
N SER A 168 -23.26 -11.55 -9.47
CA SER A 168 -23.71 -11.61 -10.87
C SER A 168 -22.71 -10.97 -11.82
N PRO A 169 -22.54 -11.51 -13.05
CA PRO A 169 -21.74 -10.87 -14.08
C PRO A 169 -22.16 -9.44 -14.46
N GLU A 170 -23.41 -9.07 -14.17
CA GLU A 170 -23.95 -7.73 -14.47
C GLU A 170 -23.44 -6.64 -13.51
N LEU A 171 -22.70 -6.99 -12.46
CA LEU A 171 -22.28 -6.05 -11.40
C LEU A 171 -20.88 -5.48 -11.62
N ARG A 172 -20.20 -5.92 -12.67
CA ARG A 172 -18.96 -5.33 -13.20
C ARG A 172 -19.07 -5.18 -14.72
N SER A 173 -18.14 -4.44 -15.33
CA SER A 173 -18.03 -4.36 -16.78
C SER A 173 -17.55 -5.71 -17.36
N PRO A 174 -17.74 -5.98 -18.67
CA PRO A 174 -17.29 -7.24 -19.27
C PRO A 174 -15.79 -7.53 -19.14
N ASN A 175 -14.96 -6.49 -19.08
CA ASN A 175 -13.50 -6.58 -18.88
C ASN A 175 -13.10 -6.67 -17.38
N GLY A 176 -14.07 -6.73 -16.46
CA GLY A 176 -13.83 -6.87 -15.02
C GLY A 176 -13.59 -5.56 -14.27
N GLU A 177 -13.64 -4.41 -14.94
CA GLU A 177 -13.55 -3.12 -14.26
C GLU A 177 -14.78 -2.85 -13.39
N PRO A 178 -14.64 -2.11 -12.27
CA PRO A 178 -15.77 -1.66 -11.49
C PRO A 178 -16.79 -0.90 -12.38
N LEU A 179 -18.07 -1.24 -12.30
CA LEU A 179 -19.11 -0.68 -13.16
C LEU A 179 -19.18 0.86 -13.09
N TRP A 180 -18.96 1.43 -11.92
CA TRP A 180 -19.01 2.89 -11.72
C TRP A 180 -17.94 3.66 -12.51
N LEU A 181 -16.78 3.06 -12.81
CA LEU A 181 -15.76 3.66 -13.69
C LEU A 181 -16.25 3.75 -15.13
N SER A 182 -16.82 2.67 -15.65
CA SER A 182 -17.40 2.64 -16.99
C SER A 182 -18.57 3.64 -17.14
N LEU A 183 -19.41 3.79 -16.10
CA LEU A 183 -20.50 4.76 -16.09
C LEU A 183 -19.98 6.21 -16.10
N ARG A 184 -18.92 6.50 -15.38
CA ARG A 184 -18.31 7.84 -15.30
C ARG A 184 -17.66 8.28 -16.62
N SER A 185 -17.06 7.35 -17.34
CA SER A 185 -16.39 7.63 -18.62
C SER A 185 -17.36 7.84 -19.80
N GLY A 186 -18.67 7.72 -19.57
CA GLY A 186 -19.70 7.80 -20.64
C GLY A 186 -19.72 6.57 -21.57
N ALA A 187 -18.83 5.59 -21.33
CA ALA A 187 -18.78 4.35 -22.11
C ALA A 187 -20.00 3.45 -21.87
N ALA A 188 -20.83 3.76 -20.87
CA ALA A 188 -22.04 3.00 -20.54
C ALA A 188 -23.17 3.18 -21.54
N ASP A 189 -23.14 4.20 -22.41
CA ASP A 189 -24.10 4.40 -23.51
C ASP A 189 -23.75 3.57 -24.76
N ALA A 190 -22.60 2.87 -24.77
CA ALA A 190 -22.35 1.83 -25.74
C ALA A 190 -23.42 0.74 -25.54
N LYS A 191 -24.41 0.70 -26.45
CA LYS A 191 -25.43 -0.34 -26.52
C LYS A 191 -24.79 -1.68 -26.16
N PRO A 192 -25.33 -2.45 -25.22
CA PRO A 192 -24.85 -3.80 -24.99
C PRO A 192 -24.81 -4.49 -26.35
N PRO A 193 -23.71 -5.16 -26.70
CA PRO A 193 -23.65 -5.82 -28.02
C PRO A 193 -24.91 -6.67 -28.15
N ALA A 194 -25.65 -6.44 -29.21
CA ALA A 194 -26.86 -7.18 -29.53
C ALA A 194 -26.57 -8.66 -29.27
N LYS A 195 -27.49 -9.36 -28.62
CA LYS A 195 -27.39 -10.80 -28.33
C LYS A 195 -26.88 -11.55 -29.59
N THR A 196 -25.59 -11.61 -29.74
CA THR A 196 -24.94 -12.45 -30.72
C THR A 196 -24.75 -13.80 -30.08
N ALA A 197 -25.70 -14.65 -30.30
CA ALA A 197 -25.76 -16.04 -29.85
C ALA A 197 -24.66 -16.92 -30.45
N ASP A 198 -23.54 -16.37 -30.99
CA ASP A 198 -22.56 -17.20 -31.71
C ASP A 198 -21.12 -16.63 -31.72
N ARG A 199 -20.74 -15.84 -30.73
CA ARG A 199 -19.30 -15.66 -30.47
C ARG A 199 -18.99 -16.48 -29.24
N GLY A 200 -18.16 -17.52 -29.40
CA GLY A 200 -17.63 -18.31 -28.32
C GLY A 200 -17.26 -17.38 -27.14
N ALA A 201 -17.89 -17.59 -25.99
CA ALA A 201 -17.86 -16.69 -24.85
C ALA A 201 -16.41 -16.31 -24.60
N ALA A 202 -16.06 -15.04 -24.86
CA ALA A 202 -14.74 -14.54 -24.46
C ALA A 202 -14.59 -14.82 -22.98
N ALA A 203 -13.57 -15.61 -22.62
CA ALA A 203 -13.33 -16.04 -21.26
C ALA A 203 -13.33 -14.81 -20.33
N ARG A 204 -14.18 -14.82 -19.31
CA ARG A 204 -14.29 -13.69 -18.37
C ARG A 204 -12.97 -13.51 -17.64
N THR A 205 -12.54 -12.27 -17.52
CA THR A 205 -11.30 -11.92 -16.83
C THR A 205 -11.43 -11.87 -15.32
N TRP A 206 -12.63 -12.08 -14.77
CA TRP A 206 -12.92 -11.98 -13.35
C TRP A 206 -13.98 -13.00 -12.90
N LEU A 207 -13.97 -13.35 -11.59
CA LEU A 207 -14.86 -14.34 -11.02
C LEU A 207 -16.24 -13.74 -10.73
N ALA A 208 -17.31 -14.37 -11.27
CA ALA A 208 -18.69 -14.03 -10.97
C ALA A 208 -19.56 -15.28 -10.92
N PHE A 209 -20.56 -15.27 -10.05
CA PHE A 209 -21.56 -16.35 -9.95
C PHE A 209 -22.45 -16.34 -11.21
N PRO A 210 -22.64 -17.47 -11.90
CA PRO A 210 -23.15 -17.45 -13.27
C PRO A 210 -24.66 -17.18 -13.39
N ASP A 211 -25.48 -17.69 -12.46
CA ASP A 211 -26.93 -17.83 -12.59
C ASP A 211 -27.66 -17.58 -11.25
N THR A 212 -27.33 -16.48 -10.59
CA THR A 212 -27.93 -16.12 -9.30
C THR A 212 -29.46 -15.98 -9.41
N LYS A 213 -30.14 -16.39 -8.35
CA LYS A 213 -31.56 -16.18 -8.13
C LYS A 213 -31.86 -15.02 -7.19
N LEU A 214 -30.81 -14.38 -6.64
CA LEU A 214 -30.96 -13.23 -5.76
C LEU A 214 -31.47 -12.01 -6.51
N ASN A 215 -32.23 -11.19 -5.82
CA ASN A 215 -32.73 -9.95 -6.39
C ASN A 215 -31.59 -8.94 -6.59
N LEU A 216 -31.25 -8.64 -7.84
CA LEU A 216 -30.14 -7.73 -8.17
C LEU A 216 -30.41 -6.28 -7.73
N ALA A 217 -31.68 -5.87 -7.55
CA ALA A 217 -31.98 -4.55 -6.96
C ALA A 217 -31.47 -4.48 -5.51
N ASP A 218 -31.67 -5.54 -4.74
CA ASP A 218 -31.20 -5.62 -3.35
C ASP A 218 -29.67 -5.55 -3.28
N ILE A 219 -29.00 -6.27 -4.17
CA ILE A 219 -27.53 -6.29 -4.22
C ILE A 219 -26.97 -4.94 -4.66
N ARG A 220 -27.55 -4.31 -5.71
CA ARG A 220 -27.11 -2.98 -6.15
C ARG A 220 -27.37 -1.91 -5.09
N ALA A 221 -28.50 -1.98 -4.37
CA ALA A 221 -28.76 -1.06 -3.27
C ALA A 221 -27.69 -1.16 -2.16
N ARG A 222 -27.22 -2.38 -1.88
CA ARG A 222 -26.11 -2.61 -0.92
C ARG A 222 -24.78 -2.08 -1.42
N LEU A 223 -24.50 -2.17 -2.71
CA LEU A 223 -23.29 -1.58 -3.30
C LEU A 223 -23.29 -0.05 -3.16
N VAL A 224 -24.43 0.60 -3.46
CA VAL A 224 -24.57 2.05 -3.24
C VAL A 224 -24.42 2.41 -1.75
N LEU A 225 -25.07 1.65 -0.87
CA LEU A 225 -24.95 1.85 0.58
C LEU A 225 -23.50 1.72 1.04
N THR A 226 -22.78 0.74 0.51
CA THR A 226 -21.35 0.53 0.82
C THR A 226 -20.54 1.76 0.42
N SER A 227 -20.74 2.30 -0.78
CA SER A 227 -20.06 3.52 -1.23
C SER A 227 -20.35 4.72 -0.34
N ILE A 228 -21.59 4.87 0.14
CA ILE A 228 -21.99 5.94 1.07
C ILE A 228 -21.27 5.77 2.42
N ARG A 229 -21.26 4.54 2.96
CA ARG A 229 -20.67 4.23 4.27
C ARG A 229 -19.15 4.34 4.28
N GLU A 230 -18.51 3.95 3.20
CA GLU A 230 -17.08 4.08 2.96
C GLU A 230 -16.64 5.55 2.76
N GLY A 231 -17.59 6.46 2.50
CA GLY A 231 -17.30 7.86 2.20
C GLY A 231 -16.91 8.14 0.74
N SER A 232 -17.09 7.18 -0.16
CA SER A 232 -16.88 7.34 -1.61
C SER A 232 -18.10 8.04 -2.26
N LEU A 233 -18.38 9.30 -1.85
CA LEU A 233 -19.63 9.98 -2.21
C LEU A 233 -19.76 10.24 -3.72
N ALA A 234 -18.66 10.49 -4.43
CA ALA A 234 -18.67 10.65 -5.88
C ALA A 234 -19.10 9.35 -6.58
N ARG A 235 -18.55 8.21 -6.16
CA ARG A 235 -18.94 6.88 -6.63
C ARG A 235 -20.41 6.59 -6.28
N ALA A 236 -20.81 6.87 -5.05
CA ALA A 236 -22.18 6.66 -4.60
C ALA A 236 -23.23 7.40 -5.47
N ARG A 237 -22.91 8.64 -5.90
CA ARG A 237 -23.80 9.40 -6.81
C ARG A 237 -23.96 8.71 -8.17
N VAL A 238 -22.85 8.27 -8.75
CA VAL A 238 -22.87 7.57 -10.05
C VAL A 238 -23.64 6.26 -9.94
N GLU A 239 -23.37 5.47 -8.91
CA GLU A 239 -24.06 4.20 -8.67
C GLU A 239 -25.54 4.39 -8.36
N LEU A 240 -25.91 5.41 -7.58
CA LEU A 240 -27.32 5.74 -7.29
C LEU A 240 -28.07 6.18 -8.54
N THR A 241 -27.44 6.94 -9.43
CA THR A 241 -28.02 7.34 -10.71
C THR A 241 -28.30 6.12 -11.60
N ASP A 242 -27.36 5.19 -11.69
CA ASP A 242 -27.56 3.94 -12.44
C ASP A 242 -28.61 3.04 -11.77
N PHE A 243 -28.62 2.97 -10.44
CA PHE A 243 -29.63 2.26 -9.67
C PHE A 243 -31.04 2.78 -9.97
N ASN A 244 -31.25 4.09 -9.90
CA ASN A 244 -32.54 4.72 -10.16
C ASN A 244 -33.04 4.49 -11.60
N ARG A 245 -32.12 4.45 -12.56
CA ARG A 245 -32.44 4.14 -13.96
C ARG A 245 -32.91 2.68 -14.13
N ARG A 246 -32.29 1.73 -13.44
CA ARG A 246 -32.56 0.29 -13.59
C ARG A 246 -33.70 -0.21 -12.69
N HIS A 247 -33.83 0.37 -11.50
CA HIS A 247 -34.68 -0.12 -10.42
C HIS A 247 -35.49 1.01 -9.73
N PRO A 248 -36.22 1.86 -10.49
CA PRO A 248 -36.82 3.10 -9.95
C PRO A 248 -37.84 2.88 -8.83
N ALA A 249 -38.54 1.74 -8.84
CA ALA A 249 -39.59 1.42 -7.89
C ALA A 249 -39.24 0.26 -6.94
N ALA A 250 -37.93 -0.15 -6.90
CA ALA A 250 -37.55 -1.27 -6.07
C ALA A 250 -37.69 -0.93 -4.58
N THR A 251 -38.32 -1.84 -3.86
CA THR A 251 -38.57 -1.75 -2.41
C THR A 251 -37.91 -2.92 -1.68
N GLY A 252 -37.57 -2.72 -0.44
CA GLY A 252 -37.08 -3.75 0.44
C GLY A 252 -36.46 -3.18 1.70
N ARG A 253 -35.64 -3.98 2.39
CA ARG A 253 -35.06 -3.65 3.69
C ARG A 253 -33.62 -3.20 3.54
N LEU A 254 -33.30 -1.97 3.97
CA LEU A 254 -31.96 -1.42 3.98
C LEU A 254 -31.67 -0.76 5.34
N GLY A 255 -30.58 -1.18 5.99
CA GLY A 255 -30.24 -0.64 7.31
C GLY A 255 -31.34 -0.83 8.37
N GLY A 256 -32.07 -1.93 8.31
CA GLY A 256 -33.16 -2.25 9.25
C GLY A 256 -34.50 -1.60 8.95
N ARG A 257 -34.61 -0.75 7.91
CA ARG A 257 -35.85 -0.04 7.52
C ARG A 257 -36.35 -0.56 6.19
N GLU A 258 -37.66 -0.76 6.10
CA GLU A 258 -38.37 -1.07 4.85
C GLU A 258 -38.76 0.20 4.10
N GLY A 259 -38.71 0.15 2.78
CA GLY A 259 -39.14 1.27 1.94
C GLY A 259 -38.57 1.20 0.53
N VAL A 260 -38.76 2.29 -0.23
CA VAL A 260 -38.19 2.48 -1.55
C VAL A 260 -36.67 2.70 -1.41
N TYR A 261 -35.89 1.90 -2.09
CA TYR A 261 -34.41 1.98 -2.00
C TYR A 261 -33.86 3.32 -2.45
N SER A 262 -34.39 3.88 -3.56
CA SER A 262 -33.96 5.18 -4.09
C SER A 262 -34.07 6.29 -3.06
N ASP A 263 -35.20 6.37 -2.35
CA ASP A 263 -35.41 7.39 -1.34
C ASP A 263 -34.54 7.20 -0.10
N ALA A 264 -34.36 5.95 0.33
CA ALA A 264 -33.52 5.64 1.47
C ALA A 264 -32.04 5.97 1.18
N LEU A 265 -31.54 5.60 0.01
CA LEU A 265 -30.15 5.85 -0.41
C LEU A 265 -29.88 7.34 -0.65
N ALA A 266 -30.83 8.07 -1.26
CA ALA A 266 -30.71 9.51 -1.47
C ALA A 266 -30.61 10.27 -0.13
N ARG A 267 -31.46 9.91 0.86
CA ARG A 267 -31.41 10.50 2.21
C ARG A 267 -30.07 10.19 2.90
N LEU A 268 -29.57 8.93 2.80
CA LEU A 268 -28.30 8.55 3.40
C LEU A 268 -27.11 9.26 2.74
N LEU A 269 -27.14 9.44 1.42
CA LEU A 269 -26.12 10.16 0.68
C LEU A 269 -26.10 11.63 1.08
N SER A 270 -27.24 12.32 1.10
CA SER A 270 -27.34 13.73 1.53
C SER A 270 -26.88 13.93 2.98
N ALA A 271 -27.24 13.00 3.88
CA ALA A 271 -26.75 13.04 5.26
C ALA A 271 -25.24 12.82 5.36
N ALA A 272 -24.65 11.97 4.50
CA ALA A 272 -23.21 11.75 4.46
C ALA A 272 -22.46 12.96 3.88
N GLU A 273 -23.03 13.64 2.89
CA GLU A 273 -22.49 14.88 2.31
C GLU A 273 -22.48 16.04 3.30
N SER A 274 -23.42 16.06 4.23
CA SER A 274 -23.53 17.09 5.27
C SER A 274 -22.66 16.81 6.50
N ARG A 275 -22.02 15.63 6.58
CA ARG A 275 -21.11 15.32 7.70
C ARG A 275 -19.84 16.15 7.59
N VAL A 276 -19.42 16.68 8.73
CA VAL A 276 -18.06 17.22 8.88
C VAL A 276 -17.08 16.07 8.67
N ALA A 277 -15.97 16.35 8.00
CA ALA A 277 -14.88 15.36 7.82
C ALA A 277 -14.54 14.67 9.15
N ASP A 278 -14.10 13.43 9.06
CA ASP A 278 -13.63 12.68 10.23
C ASP A 278 -12.63 13.51 11.03
N PRO A 279 -12.67 13.43 12.37
CA PRO A 279 -11.72 14.16 13.18
C PRO A 279 -10.29 13.74 12.78
N PRO A 280 -9.36 14.71 12.69
CA PRO A 280 -7.99 14.41 12.36
C PRO A 280 -7.38 13.45 13.37
N ALA A 281 -6.45 12.59 12.92
CA ALA A 281 -5.77 11.64 13.77
C ALA A 281 -5.04 12.38 14.91
N PRO A 282 -5.30 12.03 16.17
CA PRO A 282 -4.66 12.70 17.31
C PRO A 282 -3.17 12.39 17.36
N ASP A 283 -2.77 11.16 17.05
CA ASP A 283 -1.41 10.65 17.13
C ASP A 283 -0.88 10.29 15.73
N TRP A 284 0.45 10.15 15.60
CA TRP A 284 1.14 9.72 14.39
C TRP A 284 1.88 8.41 14.68
N LEU A 285 1.19 7.28 14.51
CA LEU A 285 1.57 5.99 15.10
C LEU A 285 2.46 5.10 14.22
N THR A 286 2.59 5.44 12.94
CA THR A 286 3.41 4.69 11.98
C THR A 286 3.74 5.58 10.80
N PHE A 287 4.57 5.14 9.88
CA PHE A 287 4.84 5.87 8.63
C PHE A 287 3.52 6.14 7.88
N GLY A 288 3.30 7.40 7.48
CA GLY A 288 2.03 7.83 6.89
C GLY A 288 0.87 7.99 7.89
N GLY A 289 1.13 7.85 9.20
CA GLY A 289 0.23 8.13 10.32
C GLY A 289 -0.76 7.01 10.63
N SER A 290 -1.16 6.21 9.66
CA SER A 290 -2.12 5.11 9.81
C SER A 290 -1.68 3.84 9.08
N PRO A 291 -2.28 2.67 9.37
CA PRO A 291 -2.02 1.44 8.63
C PRO A 291 -2.29 1.53 7.13
N GLU A 292 -3.27 2.34 6.72
CA GLU A 292 -3.63 2.60 5.32
C GLU A 292 -2.67 3.57 4.62
N ARG A 293 -1.76 4.21 5.38
CA ARG A 293 -0.74 5.16 4.91
C ARG A 293 -1.29 6.50 4.39
N THR A 294 -2.47 6.90 4.87
CA THR A 294 -3.17 8.10 4.40
C THR A 294 -3.79 8.94 5.54
N ALA A 295 -3.18 8.95 6.72
CA ALA A 295 -3.68 9.75 7.82
C ALA A 295 -3.59 11.25 7.54
N ILE A 296 -4.58 11.99 8.03
CA ILE A 296 -4.59 13.45 8.06
C ILE A 296 -4.43 13.85 9.53
N ALA A 297 -3.36 14.57 9.84
CA ALA A 297 -3.05 15.04 11.18
C ALA A 297 -3.97 16.17 11.64
N ALA A 298 -4.01 16.44 12.93
CA ALA A 298 -4.56 17.67 13.46
C ALA A 298 -3.73 18.88 13.01
N GLU A 299 -4.36 20.02 12.82
CA GLU A 299 -3.68 21.24 12.42
C GLU A 299 -2.64 21.66 13.47
N PRO A 300 -1.39 21.91 13.07
CA PRO A 300 -0.38 22.45 13.98
C PRO A 300 -0.80 23.83 14.50
N ARG A 301 -0.77 23.98 15.83
CA ARG A 301 -1.11 25.25 16.47
C ARG A 301 0.10 26.16 16.50
N SER A 302 -0.05 27.39 16.03
CA SER A 302 1.00 28.43 16.17
C SER A 302 2.39 28.02 15.64
N VAL A 303 2.54 27.90 14.34
CA VAL A 303 3.77 27.44 13.64
C VAL A 303 4.84 28.55 13.54
N GLY A 304 4.86 29.50 14.42
CA GLY A 304 5.79 30.67 14.36
C GLY A 304 6.91 30.66 15.41
N ARG A 305 7.01 29.62 16.25
CA ARG A 305 7.98 29.56 17.33
C ARG A 305 8.62 28.19 17.47
N LYS A 306 9.96 28.12 17.48
CA LYS A 306 10.70 26.94 17.88
C LYS A 306 10.53 26.71 19.37
N LEU A 307 10.05 25.53 19.77
CA LEU A 307 9.88 25.14 21.16
C LEU A 307 11.15 24.51 21.72
N TRP A 308 11.73 23.59 20.99
CA TRP A 308 12.95 22.86 21.33
C TRP A 308 13.63 22.31 20.11
N GLU A 309 14.85 21.84 20.26
CA GLU A 309 15.64 21.19 19.23
C GLU A 309 16.60 20.22 19.90
N ILE A 310 16.74 19.02 19.34
CA ILE A 310 17.67 18.01 19.83
C ILE A 310 18.53 17.44 18.70
N PRO A 311 19.78 17.04 18.96
CA PRO A 311 20.56 16.30 17.99
C PRO A 311 20.02 14.88 17.86
N LEU A 312 20.01 14.35 16.62
CA LEU A 312 19.58 12.98 16.30
C LEU A 312 20.76 12.00 16.25
N ASP A 313 21.95 12.49 16.02
CA ASP A 313 23.20 11.74 16.05
C ASP A 313 24.03 12.10 17.31
N GLU A 314 24.90 11.18 17.71
CA GLU A 314 25.82 11.38 18.84
C GLU A 314 26.96 12.38 18.51
N GLY A 315 26.76 13.29 17.56
CA GLY A 315 27.74 14.29 17.13
C GLY A 315 28.70 13.79 16.06
N LYS A 316 28.49 12.57 15.53
CA LYS A 316 29.20 12.07 14.36
C LYS A 316 28.26 12.15 13.17
N PRO A 317 28.37 13.18 12.29
CA PRO A 317 27.55 13.23 11.09
C PRO A 317 27.82 11.95 10.28
N LEU A 318 26.75 11.40 9.66
CA LEU A 318 26.89 10.45 8.54
C LEU A 318 27.63 11.18 7.40
N ARG A 319 28.91 11.47 7.62
CA ARG A 319 29.77 12.11 6.63
C ARG A 319 30.13 11.05 5.61
N ALA A 320 29.60 11.19 4.41
CA ALA A 320 30.24 10.63 3.25
C ALA A 320 31.61 11.30 3.11
N ASP A 321 32.65 10.70 3.67
CA ASP A 321 34.01 11.14 3.43
C ASP A 321 34.41 10.77 2.00
N VAL A 322 34.78 11.79 1.23
CA VAL A 322 35.08 11.67 -0.21
C VAL A 322 36.25 10.74 -0.50
N SER A 323 37.15 10.54 0.49
CA SER A 323 38.37 9.71 0.33
C SER A 323 38.08 8.22 0.21
N SER A 324 37.02 7.73 0.84
CA SER A 324 36.65 6.30 0.78
C SER A 324 35.82 5.96 -0.46
N LEU A 325 35.23 6.95 -1.13
CA LEU A 325 34.60 6.77 -2.43
C LEU A 325 35.62 6.36 -3.52
N ASP A 326 36.88 6.70 -3.34
CA ASP A 326 37.97 6.25 -4.24
C ASP A 326 38.30 4.77 -4.07
N LEU A 327 38.06 4.19 -2.91
CA LEU A 327 38.22 2.74 -2.67
C LEU A 327 37.11 1.93 -3.35
N ILE A 328 35.87 2.45 -3.29
CA ILE A 328 34.71 1.84 -3.97
C ILE A 328 34.87 2.00 -5.50
N ARG A 329 35.38 3.14 -5.98
CA ARG A 329 35.66 3.38 -7.40
C ARG A 329 36.69 2.41 -7.99
N ARG A 330 37.62 1.93 -7.20
CA ARG A 330 38.69 1.01 -7.69
C ARG A 330 38.23 -0.45 -7.73
N GLY A 331 37.17 -0.82 -7.00
CA GLY A 331 36.66 -2.19 -6.92
C GLY A 331 35.42 -2.48 -7.76
N SER A 332 34.65 -1.47 -8.14
CA SER A 332 33.43 -1.65 -8.91
C SER A 332 33.39 -0.74 -10.13
N GLN A 333 33.03 -1.29 -11.29
CA GLN A 333 32.75 -0.52 -12.52
C GLN A 333 31.42 0.27 -12.42
N TRP A 334 30.99 0.59 -11.22
CA TRP A 334 29.80 1.34 -10.98
C TRP A 334 30.12 2.83 -11.07
N HIS A 335 29.54 3.50 -12.04
CA HIS A 335 29.53 4.95 -12.07
C HIS A 335 28.60 5.44 -10.97
N LEU A 336 29.19 5.76 -9.80
CA LEU A 336 28.50 6.62 -8.84
C LEU A 336 28.17 7.95 -9.56
N PRO A 337 26.97 8.51 -9.38
CA PRO A 337 26.63 9.80 -9.98
C PRO A 337 27.70 10.82 -9.60
N THR A 338 28.42 11.30 -10.60
CA THR A 338 29.50 12.27 -10.41
C THR A 338 28.99 13.69 -10.22
N SER A 339 27.71 13.94 -10.42
CA SER A 339 27.09 15.25 -10.18
C SER A 339 26.46 15.29 -8.79
N ARG A 340 27.27 15.41 -7.75
CA ARG A 340 26.85 15.91 -6.44
C ARG A 340 26.53 17.41 -6.56
N THR A 341 25.50 17.76 -7.29
CA THR A 341 24.86 19.05 -7.08
C THR A 341 24.21 18.98 -5.71
N ALA A 342 24.17 20.11 -5.02
CA ALA A 342 23.56 20.26 -3.70
C ALA A 342 22.11 19.75 -3.59
N ASP A 343 21.50 19.34 -4.71
CA ASP A 343 20.14 18.82 -4.81
C ASP A 343 19.98 17.36 -4.34
N ASN A 344 21.03 16.55 -4.29
CA ASN A 344 20.94 15.13 -3.92
C ASN A 344 20.91 14.82 -2.40
N THR A 345 20.89 15.84 -1.54
CA THR A 345 20.86 15.64 -0.09
C THR A 345 19.50 15.16 0.46
N GLN A 346 18.45 15.10 -0.37
CA GLN A 346 17.17 14.48 0.02
C GLN A 346 17.33 13.00 0.34
N ALA A 347 18.26 12.33 -0.30
CA ALA A 347 18.57 10.92 -0.05
C ALA A 347 19.01 10.64 1.41
N LEU A 348 19.47 11.67 2.12
CA LEU A 348 19.99 11.56 3.48
C LEU A 348 18.96 11.83 4.57
N LEU A 349 17.68 12.10 4.23
CA LEU A 349 16.62 12.30 5.20
C LEU A 349 16.11 10.94 5.74
N SER A 350 16.81 10.40 6.70
CA SER A 350 16.60 9.04 7.21
C SER A 350 15.52 8.95 8.28
N TYR A 351 15.23 10.03 9.01
CA TYR A 351 14.41 9.98 10.22
C TYR A 351 12.93 10.27 9.95
N TYR A 352 12.07 9.38 10.48
CA TYR A 352 10.61 9.48 10.43
C TYR A 352 10.05 9.24 11.84
N PRO A 353 10.15 10.25 12.74
CA PRO A 353 9.73 10.12 14.13
C PRO A 353 8.21 9.89 14.22
N LEU A 354 7.79 9.31 15.35
CA LEU A 354 6.40 9.12 15.69
C LEU A 354 5.98 10.05 16.80
N ILE A 355 4.69 10.35 16.86
CA ILE A 355 4.07 11.04 18.00
C ILE A 355 2.99 10.12 18.55
N TYR A 356 3.17 9.73 19.82
CA TYR A 356 2.21 8.94 20.57
C TYR A 356 1.87 9.66 21.87
N ARG A 357 0.62 10.13 22.01
CA ARG A 357 0.21 10.98 23.13
C ARG A 357 1.15 12.19 23.31
N ASN A 358 1.89 12.24 24.39
CA ASN A 358 2.86 13.30 24.68
C ASN A 358 4.31 12.88 24.40
N LEU A 359 4.53 11.80 23.71
CA LEU A 359 5.86 11.26 23.40
C LEU A 359 6.22 11.52 21.94
N VAL A 360 7.45 11.93 21.70
CA VAL A 360 8.12 11.83 20.42
C VAL A 360 9.07 10.66 20.49
N LEU A 361 8.90 9.73 19.57
CA LEU A 361 9.68 8.49 19.46
C LEU A 361 10.51 8.53 18.20
N TYR A 362 11.79 8.26 18.30
CA TYR A 362 12.68 8.09 17.16
C TYR A 362 13.71 7.01 17.42
N ASP A 363 14.25 6.42 16.37
CA ASP A 363 15.23 5.35 16.42
C ASP A 363 16.48 5.70 15.61
N THR A 364 17.55 4.99 15.90
CA THR A 364 18.80 4.93 15.16
C THR A 364 19.06 3.49 14.73
N VAL A 365 20.28 3.16 14.29
CA VAL A 365 20.61 1.78 13.91
C VAL A 365 20.37 0.78 15.04
N ASP A 366 20.66 1.18 16.29
CA ASP A 366 20.69 0.26 17.45
C ASP A 366 19.96 0.78 18.70
N LYS A 367 19.46 2.03 18.68
CA LYS A 367 18.86 2.68 19.84
C LYS A 367 17.48 3.23 19.55
N ILE A 368 16.66 3.34 20.59
CA ILE A 368 15.34 3.97 20.53
C ILE A 368 15.29 5.03 21.64
N PHE A 369 14.71 6.18 21.27
CA PHE A 369 14.58 7.34 22.14
C PHE A 369 13.12 7.73 22.32
N ALA A 370 12.78 8.21 23.52
CA ALA A 370 11.49 8.80 23.85
C ALA A 370 11.70 10.14 24.56
N ILE A 371 11.09 11.18 24.01
CA ILE A 371 11.15 12.56 24.51
C ILE A 371 9.74 13.10 24.72
N ASP A 372 9.60 13.99 25.68
CA ASP A 372 8.37 14.75 25.92
C ASP A 372 8.13 15.74 24.75
N LEU A 373 6.99 15.63 24.10
CA LEU A 373 6.61 16.42 22.93
C LEU A 373 6.63 17.94 23.17
N ARG A 374 6.32 18.38 24.39
CA ARG A 374 6.21 19.81 24.71
C ARG A 374 7.55 20.43 25.06
N THR A 375 8.44 19.66 25.66
CA THR A 375 9.66 20.20 26.28
C THR A 375 10.96 19.77 25.59
N GLY A 376 10.93 18.74 24.74
CA GLY A 376 12.12 18.14 24.15
C GLY A 376 13.04 17.43 25.16
N LYS A 377 12.60 17.27 26.41
CA LYS A 377 13.37 16.59 27.46
C LYS A 377 13.10 15.08 27.42
N PRO A 378 13.99 14.24 28.00
CA PRO A 378 13.72 12.83 28.18
C PRO A 378 12.33 12.59 28.77
N ALA A 379 11.57 11.64 28.19
CA ALA A 379 10.21 11.35 28.63
C ALA A 379 10.18 10.76 30.05
N TRP A 380 11.20 9.98 30.37
CA TRP A 380 11.34 9.33 31.68
C TRP A 380 12.71 9.61 32.28
N PRO A 381 12.80 9.80 33.63
CA PRO A 381 14.08 10.02 34.30
C PRO A 381 14.94 8.74 34.24
N VAL A 382 16.23 8.90 34.00
CA VAL A 382 17.21 7.80 33.92
C VAL A 382 17.26 6.96 35.21
N THR A 383 16.86 7.55 36.32
CA THR A 383 16.90 6.93 37.66
C THR A 383 15.79 5.92 37.96
N SER A 384 14.75 5.85 37.11
CA SER A 384 13.60 4.97 37.36
C SER A 384 13.85 3.50 37.01
N ARG A 385 14.95 3.16 36.33
CA ARG A 385 15.24 1.79 35.88
C ARG A 385 16.31 1.13 36.77
N ARG A 386 15.97 -0.02 37.35
CA ARG A 386 16.90 -0.87 38.11
C ARG A 386 17.85 -1.61 37.15
N GLY A 387 19.15 -1.36 37.22
CA GLY A 387 20.20 -2.08 36.51
C GLY A 387 21.53 -1.34 36.51
N SER A 388 22.64 -2.08 36.39
CA SER A 388 24.04 -1.57 36.46
C SER A 388 24.43 -0.64 35.30
N ASP A 389 23.55 -0.45 34.30
CA ASP A 389 23.87 0.18 33.01
C ASP A 389 23.38 1.63 32.88
N VAL A 390 22.95 2.23 34.00
CA VAL A 390 22.37 3.59 34.01
C VAL A 390 23.39 4.67 33.62
N ALA A 391 24.66 4.42 33.87
CA ALA A 391 25.73 5.43 33.71
C ALA A 391 26.14 5.68 32.25
N THR A 392 25.75 4.81 31.29
CA THR A 392 26.18 4.88 29.89
C THR A 392 25.06 5.24 28.90
N ARG A 393 23.83 5.47 29.37
CA ARG A 393 22.69 5.78 28.50
C ARG A 393 22.64 7.27 28.15
N LEU A 394 22.28 7.52 26.90
CA LEU A 394 22.02 8.87 26.41
C LEU A 394 20.70 9.43 26.98
N PRO A 395 20.57 10.74 27.11
CA PRO A 395 19.32 11.37 27.51
C PRO A 395 18.16 10.97 26.58
N GLY A 396 17.10 10.42 27.17
CA GLY A 396 15.92 9.95 26.41
C GLY A 396 16.03 8.56 25.80
N GLU A 397 17.18 7.89 25.89
CA GLU A 397 17.35 6.52 25.42
C GLU A 397 16.51 5.54 26.26
N ILE A 398 15.61 4.84 25.59
CA ILE A 398 14.73 3.82 26.21
C ILE A 398 15.16 2.39 25.90
N TYR A 399 15.91 2.19 24.81
CA TYR A 399 16.43 0.89 24.41
C TYR A 399 17.79 1.04 23.71
N SER A 400 18.71 0.09 23.97
CA SER A 400 19.96 -0.11 23.23
C SER A 400 20.17 -1.58 22.94
N GLY A 401 20.47 -1.89 21.69
CA GLY A 401 20.65 -3.27 21.21
C GLY A 401 22.04 -3.86 21.44
N LEU A 402 23.05 -3.01 21.61
CA LEU A 402 24.46 -3.43 21.70
C LEU A 402 24.93 -3.40 23.16
N LYS A 403 24.78 -4.51 23.88
CA LYS A 403 25.38 -4.64 25.21
C LYS A 403 26.59 -5.56 25.30
N ASP A 404 26.79 -6.48 24.38
CA ASP A 404 27.74 -7.57 24.63
C ASP A 404 28.63 -8.01 23.46
N GLN A 405 28.76 -7.25 22.40
CA GLN A 405 29.78 -7.57 21.39
C GLN A 405 30.54 -6.33 20.98
N ASP A 406 31.84 -6.36 21.20
CA ASP A 406 32.92 -5.42 20.84
C ASP A 406 33.06 -5.12 19.34
N ARG A 407 31.98 -5.12 18.61
CA ARG A 407 31.90 -4.56 17.27
C ARG A 407 31.15 -3.23 17.37
N SER A 408 31.90 -2.19 17.71
CA SER A 408 31.51 -0.86 17.27
C SER A 408 31.21 -0.97 15.78
N LEU A 409 29.93 -0.77 15.40
CA LEU A 409 29.62 -0.39 14.03
C LEU A 409 30.36 0.91 13.81
N ASP A 410 31.57 0.83 13.25
CA ASP A 410 32.44 1.99 13.07
C ASP A 410 31.68 2.98 12.18
N PRO A 411 31.53 4.25 12.62
CA PRO A 411 30.90 5.29 11.79
C PRO A 411 31.57 5.48 10.43
N GLY A 412 32.80 4.95 10.22
CA GLY A 412 33.41 4.82 8.90
C GLY A 412 32.61 3.99 7.90
N GLU A 413 31.70 3.12 8.37
CA GLU A 413 30.73 2.39 7.53
C GLU A 413 29.60 3.26 6.98
N GLY A 414 29.43 4.49 7.46
CA GLY A 414 28.47 5.47 6.89
C GLY A 414 28.67 5.74 5.39
N LEU A 415 29.81 5.34 4.84
CA LEU A 415 30.12 5.40 3.42
C LEU A 415 29.43 4.36 2.57
N LEU A 416 29.19 3.19 3.12
CA LEU A 416 28.44 2.14 2.44
C LEU A 416 27.02 2.59 2.16
N PHE A 417 26.41 3.37 3.04
CA PHE A 417 25.03 3.86 2.88
C PHE A 417 24.84 4.73 1.64
N ALA A 418 25.81 5.54 1.25
CA ALA A 418 25.70 6.36 0.04
C ALA A 418 25.74 5.53 -1.26
N ALA A 419 26.33 4.34 -1.21
CA ALA A 419 26.45 3.44 -2.36
C ALA A 419 25.28 2.44 -2.46
N PHE A 420 24.69 2.08 -1.31
CA PHE A 420 23.67 1.02 -1.21
C PHE A 420 22.26 1.52 -0.85
N GLY A 421 22.08 2.80 -0.68
CA GLY A 421 20.83 3.45 -0.24
C GLY A 421 20.98 4.14 1.11
N ALA A 422 19.98 4.90 1.52
CA ALA A 422 19.95 5.57 2.81
C ALA A 422 19.17 4.74 3.84
N PRO A 423 19.68 4.59 5.08
CA PRO A 423 18.91 3.95 6.12
C PRO A 423 17.62 4.75 6.41
N ARG A 424 16.53 4.07 6.68
CA ARG A 424 15.24 4.67 7.00
C ARG A 424 14.84 4.26 8.41
N PHE A 425 14.86 5.23 9.31
CA PHE A 425 14.51 5.05 10.73
C PHE A 425 13.02 5.38 10.89
N SER A 426 12.23 4.35 11.07
CA SER A 426 10.80 4.46 11.30
C SER A 426 10.30 3.28 12.12
N MET A 427 9.24 3.49 12.87
CA MET A 427 8.69 2.55 13.84
C MET A 427 7.18 2.44 13.70
N THR A 428 6.56 1.61 14.54
CA THR A 428 5.11 1.51 14.65
C THR A 428 4.72 1.41 16.12
N VAL A 429 3.71 2.19 16.51
CA VAL A 429 3.06 2.07 17.82
C VAL A 429 1.67 1.46 17.63
N ALA A 430 1.36 0.44 18.40
CA ALA A 430 0.04 -0.17 18.44
C ALA A 430 -0.24 -0.72 19.84
N ASN A 431 -1.44 -0.50 20.35
CA ASN A 431 -1.90 -1.02 21.65
C ASN A 431 -0.95 -0.70 22.82
N GLY A 432 -0.39 0.52 22.87
CA GLY A 432 0.56 0.93 23.92
C GLY A 432 1.96 0.32 23.78
N ARG A 433 2.25 -0.38 22.68
CA ARG A 433 3.54 -1.02 22.42
C ARG A 433 4.22 -0.40 21.21
N LEU A 434 5.54 -0.26 21.31
CA LEU A 434 6.39 0.18 20.22
C LEU A 434 7.07 -1.02 19.56
N TYR A 435 7.03 -1.04 18.24
CA TYR A 435 7.68 -2.05 17.41
C TYR A 435 8.68 -1.37 16.48
N ALA A 436 9.92 -1.80 16.53
CA ALA A 436 11.00 -1.26 15.71
C ALA A 436 11.85 -2.35 15.08
N ARG A 437 12.40 -2.06 13.91
CA ARG A 437 13.46 -2.83 13.28
C ARG A 437 14.78 -2.16 13.57
N LEU A 438 15.70 -2.87 14.18
CA LEU A 438 17.03 -2.40 14.56
C LEU A 438 18.11 -3.32 14.00
N GLY A 439 19.36 -2.91 14.17
CA GLY A 439 20.53 -3.60 13.66
C GLY A 439 20.94 -3.09 12.28
N THR A 440 21.81 -3.81 11.62
CA THR A 440 22.39 -3.41 10.35
C THR A 440 21.30 -3.20 9.28
N PRO A 441 21.22 -2.03 8.65
CA PRO A 441 20.27 -1.79 7.58
C PRO A 441 20.70 -2.48 6.27
N ILE A 442 21.96 -2.88 6.16
CA ILE A 442 22.51 -3.61 5.02
C ILE A 442 22.37 -5.09 5.30
N THR A 443 21.73 -5.78 4.40
CA THR A 443 21.58 -7.22 4.48
C THR A 443 22.78 -7.90 3.84
N GLU A 444 23.24 -9.01 4.42
CA GLU A 444 24.38 -9.76 3.90
C GLU A 444 24.11 -10.26 2.47
N HIS A 445 24.99 -9.89 1.56
CA HIS A 445 25.00 -10.45 0.22
C HIS A 445 26.08 -11.53 0.15
N PRO A 446 25.79 -12.71 -0.44
CA PRO A 446 26.71 -13.85 -0.37
C PRO A 446 28.07 -13.59 -1.01
N LEU A 447 28.25 -12.53 -1.78
CA LEU A 447 29.46 -12.30 -2.56
C LEU A 447 30.31 -11.10 -2.13
N GLU A 448 29.79 -10.03 -1.50
CA GLU A 448 30.55 -8.77 -1.43
C GLU A 448 30.35 -7.87 -0.19
N ALA A 449 29.40 -8.10 0.72
CA ALA A 449 29.22 -7.22 1.87
C ALA A 449 29.02 -7.98 3.19
N PRO A 450 29.78 -7.67 4.24
CA PRO A 450 29.49 -8.20 5.56
C PRO A 450 28.19 -7.59 6.08
N GLY A 451 27.13 -8.37 6.13
CA GLY A 451 25.91 -8.05 6.84
C GLY A 451 26.09 -8.25 8.35
N GLY A 452 25.38 -7.46 9.13
CA GLY A 452 25.26 -7.66 10.57
C GLY A 452 23.88 -8.16 10.95
N PRO A 453 23.67 -8.55 12.21
CA PRO A 453 22.37 -8.98 12.70
C PRO A 453 21.37 -7.84 12.60
N ASN A 454 20.19 -8.21 12.14
CA ASN A 454 19.01 -7.34 12.02
C ASN A 454 17.87 -8.00 12.79
N TYR A 455 17.15 -7.23 13.58
CA TYR A 455 16.16 -7.79 14.50
C TYR A 455 14.98 -6.85 14.75
N LEU A 456 13.88 -7.42 15.21
CA LEU A 456 12.72 -6.69 15.70
C LEU A 456 12.71 -6.66 17.22
N VAL A 457 12.24 -5.53 17.76
CA VAL A 457 11.97 -5.36 19.20
C VAL A 457 10.54 -4.93 19.42
N CYS A 458 9.99 -5.34 20.56
CA CYS A 458 8.72 -4.85 21.08
C CYS A 458 8.95 -4.29 22.48
N LEU A 459 8.62 -3.01 22.67
CA LEU A 459 8.74 -2.32 23.95
C LEU A 459 7.35 -1.94 24.47
N ASP A 460 7.15 -2.03 25.77
CA ASP A 460 5.94 -1.55 26.45
C ASP A 460 6.10 -0.07 26.80
N LEU A 461 5.31 0.80 26.16
CA LEU A 461 5.37 2.25 26.43
C LEU A 461 4.67 2.65 27.72
N GLU A 462 3.73 1.85 28.23
CA GLU A 462 3.10 2.07 29.53
C GLU A 462 4.06 1.71 30.68
N ALA A 463 5.03 0.85 30.41
CA ALA A 463 6.11 0.48 31.33
C ALA A 463 7.44 1.15 30.96
N GLU A 464 7.40 2.42 30.52
CA GLU A 464 8.57 3.26 30.23
C GLU A 464 9.55 2.64 29.20
N GLY A 465 9.04 1.90 28.19
CA GLY A 465 9.83 1.24 27.16
C GLY A 465 10.50 -0.05 27.64
N LEU A 466 9.86 -0.80 28.55
CA LEU A 466 10.31 -2.13 28.94
C LEU A 466 10.33 -3.06 27.72
N LEU A 467 11.47 -3.74 27.51
CA LEU A 467 11.57 -4.75 26.47
C LEU A 467 10.66 -5.94 26.79
N LEU A 468 9.68 -6.20 25.92
CA LEU A 468 8.81 -7.39 26.02
C LEU A 468 9.43 -8.59 25.32
N TRP A 469 9.91 -8.39 24.09
CA TRP A 469 10.61 -9.40 23.32
C TRP A 469 11.51 -8.79 22.24
N ARG A 470 12.50 -9.59 21.83
CA ARG A 470 13.38 -9.36 20.70
C ARG A 470 13.39 -10.62 19.83
N THR A 471 13.28 -10.46 18.52
CA THR A 471 13.35 -11.56 17.56
C THR A 471 14.35 -11.19 16.47
N GLY A 472 15.41 -11.97 16.35
CA GLY A 472 16.40 -11.83 15.26
C GLY A 472 15.90 -12.47 13.97
N SER A 473 16.41 -12.00 12.85
CA SER A 473 16.29 -12.72 11.58
C SER A 473 17.01 -14.08 11.62
N GLU A 474 17.92 -14.24 12.56
CA GLU A 474 18.69 -15.44 12.91
C GLU A 474 17.84 -16.65 13.37
N SER A 475 16.56 -16.45 13.70
CA SER A 475 15.62 -17.55 14.00
C SER A 475 15.37 -18.45 12.77
N ALA A 476 15.85 -18.06 11.61
CA ALA A 476 15.97 -18.90 10.42
C ALA A 476 17.37 -19.54 10.38
N PRO A 477 17.51 -20.77 9.91
CA PRO A 477 18.78 -21.51 9.91
C PRO A 477 19.85 -20.95 8.93
N ASP A 478 19.68 -19.74 8.44
CA ASP A 478 20.52 -19.13 7.40
C ASP A 478 20.62 -17.62 7.64
N ASP A 479 21.84 -17.08 7.75
CA ASP A 479 22.16 -15.67 8.04
C ASP A 479 21.72 -14.69 6.95
N ARG A 480 21.25 -15.18 5.80
CA ARG A 480 20.81 -14.37 4.65
C ARG A 480 19.41 -13.73 4.82
N TRP A 481 18.72 -13.99 5.93
CA TRP A 481 17.44 -13.38 6.21
C TRP A 481 17.60 -12.02 6.89
N SER A 482 16.74 -11.06 6.49
CA SER A 482 16.65 -9.76 7.14
C SER A 482 15.22 -9.24 7.15
N PHE A 483 14.92 -8.41 8.14
CA PHE A 483 13.71 -7.59 8.17
C PHE A 483 13.96 -6.29 7.41
N GLU A 484 13.05 -5.87 6.54
CA GLU A 484 13.26 -4.70 5.68
C GLU A 484 12.79 -3.38 6.30
N GLY A 485 11.76 -3.38 7.12
CA GLY A 485 11.22 -2.18 7.76
C GLY A 485 10.53 -2.50 9.09
N PRO A 486 9.99 -1.49 9.77
CA PRO A 486 9.18 -1.71 10.94
C PRO A 486 7.91 -2.48 10.57
N PRO A 487 7.43 -3.34 11.49
CA PRO A 487 6.22 -4.10 11.27
C PRO A 487 4.97 -3.21 11.32
N ILE A 488 3.87 -3.71 10.77
CA ILE A 488 2.53 -3.20 11.02
C ILE A 488 1.77 -4.19 11.90
N VAL A 489 0.86 -3.70 12.73
CA VAL A 489 0.25 -4.51 13.80
C VAL A 489 -1.26 -4.40 13.75
N GLU A 490 -1.93 -5.55 13.85
CA GLU A 490 -3.38 -5.65 14.01
C GLU A 490 -3.72 -6.73 15.04
N GLY A 491 -4.40 -6.33 16.11
CA GLY A 491 -4.76 -7.25 17.20
C GLY A 491 -3.52 -7.92 17.80
N ASN A 492 -3.43 -9.24 17.66
CA ASN A 492 -2.32 -10.05 18.16
C ASN A 492 -1.35 -10.51 17.05
N ASN A 493 -1.38 -9.88 15.91
CA ASN A 493 -0.54 -10.17 14.76
C ASN A 493 0.40 -9.00 14.44
N VAL A 494 1.66 -9.33 14.21
CA VAL A 494 2.71 -8.41 13.79
C VAL A 494 3.16 -8.84 12.39
N TYR A 495 2.95 -7.99 11.40
CA TYR A 495 3.29 -8.28 10.01
C TYR A 495 4.51 -7.49 9.59
N VAL A 496 5.45 -8.15 8.94
CA VAL A 496 6.71 -7.52 8.52
C VAL A 496 7.17 -8.07 7.17
N VAL A 497 7.83 -7.22 6.39
CA VAL A 497 8.53 -7.65 5.17
C VAL A 497 9.87 -8.25 5.56
N MET A 498 10.18 -9.39 4.99
CA MET A 498 11.47 -10.06 5.12
C MET A 498 12.10 -10.24 3.75
N ARG A 499 13.40 -10.09 3.69
CA ARG A 499 14.20 -10.36 2.50
C ARG A 499 15.13 -11.54 2.76
N TYR A 500 15.20 -12.42 1.78
CA TYR A 500 16.24 -13.42 1.69
C TYR A 500 17.24 -13.01 0.61
N ASN A 501 18.48 -12.80 1.01
CA ASN A 501 19.51 -12.30 0.11
C ASN A 501 20.20 -13.47 -0.59
N ASP A 502 19.98 -13.54 -1.88
CA ASP A 502 20.59 -14.46 -2.81
C ASP A 502 20.95 -13.69 -4.09
N VAL A 503 21.54 -14.33 -5.07
CA VAL A 503 21.78 -13.77 -6.42
C VAL A 503 20.51 -13.14 -6.99
N ARG A 504 19.36 -13.74 -6.70
CA ARG A 504 18.02 -13.16 -6.91
C ARG A 504 17.33 -12.99 -5.58
N PRO A 505 17.28 -11.77 -5.04
CA PRO A 505 16.63 -11.54 -3.77
C PRO A 505 15.17 -11.99 -3.78
N GLN A 506 14.76 -12.58 -2.66
CA GLN A 506 13.39 -13.02 -2.44
C GLN A 506 12.71 -12.09 -1.43
N VAL A 507 11.55 -11.60 -1.77
CA VAL A 507 10.70 -10.81 -0.85
C VAL A 507 9.63 -11.70 -0.25
N HIS A 508 9.55 -11.68 1.06
CA HIS A 508 8.59 -12.45 1.85
C HIS A 508 7.78 -11.51 2.75
N VAL A 509 6.59 -11.93 3.12
CA VAL A 509 5.83 -11.36 4.23
C VAL A 509 5.73 -12.40 5.34
N ALA A 510 6.00 -11.97 6.55
CA ALA A 510 5.89 -12.79 7.75
C ALA A 510 4.85 -12.22 8.72
N CYS A 511 4.20 -13.10 9.46
CA CYS A 511 3.35 -12.78 10.60
C CYS A 511 3.97 -13.38 11.86
N LEU A 512 4.12 -12.56 12.88
CA LEU A 512 4.61 -12.93 14.20
C LEU A 512 3.51 -12.76 15.25
N ASP A 513 3.62 -13.49 16.35
CA ASP A 513 2.75 -13.27 17.52
C ASP A 513 3.18 -12.01 18.28
N ALA A 514 2.25 -11.06 18.47
CA ALA A 514 2.55 -9.79 19.15
C ALA A 514 2.94 -9.94 20.62
N ARG A 515 2.68 -11.10 21.25
CA ARG A 515 2.99 -11.33 22.67
C ARG A 515 4.45 -11.71 22.90
N ASN A 516 5.06 -12.45 21.95
CA ASN A 516 6.37 -13.05 22.14
C ASN A 516 7.30 -13.02 20.92
N GLY A 517 6.85 -12.42 19.79
CA GLY A 517 7.64 -12.34 18.56
C GLY A 517 7.81 -13.68 17.80
N ALA A 518 7.10 -14.74 18.18
CA ALA A 518 7.21 -16.03 17.52
C ALA A 518 6.60 -16.01 16.11
N LEU A 519 7.29 -16.62 15.14
CA LEU A 519 6.82 -16.72 13.76
C LEU A 519 5.58 -17.62 13.69
N ARG A 520 4.47 -17.07 13.14
CA ARG A 520 3.24 -17.80 12.83
C ARG A 520 3.22 -18.33 11.42
N TRP A 521 3.54 -17.50 10.44
CA TRP A 521 3.67 -17.88 9.04
C TRP A 521 4.60 -16.93 8.29
N ARG A 522 5.17 -17.42 7.19
CA ARG A 522 5.96 -16.66 6.23
C ARG A 522 5.60 -17.08 4.81
N LYS A 523 5.41 -16.14 3.91
CA LYS A 523 5.01 -16.37 2.51
C LYS A 523 5.95 -15.67 1.55
N LEU A 524 6.44 -16.39 0.55
CA LEU A 524 7.16 -15.83 -0.59
C LEU A 524 6.19 -15.02 -1.45
N ILE A 525 6.57 -13.81 -1.78
CA ILE A 525 5.82 -12.91 -2.66
C ILE A 525 6.37 -12.99 -4.08
N CYS A 526 7.61 -12.61 -4.25
CA CYS A 526 8.31 -12.70 -5.52
C CYS A 526 9.83 -12.76 -5.34
N THR A 527 10.50 -13.09 -6.41
CA THR A 527 11.95 -12.98 -6.56
C THR A 527 12.27 -12.31 -7.89
N ASN A 528 13.28 -11.46 -7.91
CA ASN A 528 13.76 -10.80 -9.12
C ASN A 528 15.20 -10.33 -8.92
N GLU A 529 15.84 -9.91 -9.98
CA GLU A 529 17.11 -9.20 -9.89
C GLU A 529 16.87 -7.79 -9.31
N SER A 530 17.73 -7.38 -8.36
CA SER A 530 17.73 -6.01 -7.86
C SER A 530 18.16 -5.03 -8.95
N VAL A 531 17.84 -3.75 -8.81
CA VAL A 531 18.26 -2.71 -9.77
C VAL A 531 19.79 -2.67 -9.89
N GLY A 532 20.51 -2.95 -8.80
CA GLY A 532 21.96 -3.08 -8.77
C GLY A 532 22.52 -4.34 -9.46
N GLY A 533 21.68 -5.18 -10.07
CA GLY A 533 22.09 -6.38 -10.79
C GLY A 533 22.63 -7.48 -9.87
N GLY A 534 22.28 -7.48 -8.57
CA GLY A 534 22.68 -8.49 -7.59
C GLY A 534 24.18 -8.48 -7.23
N LYS A 535 24.93 -7.47 -7.64
CA LYS A 535 26.37 -7.37 -7.36
C LYS A 535 26.68 -6.75 -6.01
N CYS A 536 25.75 -5.98 -5.45
CA CYS A 536 25.89 -5.30 -4.16
C CYS A 536 24.65 -5.54 -3.30
N ALA A 537 24.85 -5.60 -1.97
CA ALA A 537 23.74 -5.52 -1.04
C ALA A 537 23.10 -4.13 -1.10
N GLU A 538 21.77 -4.08 -1.17
CA GLU A 538 21.02 -2.83 -1.19
C GLU A 538 20.32 -2.65 0.15
N ILE A 539 20.29 -1.41 0.63
CA ILE A 539 19.41 -1.07 1.75
C ILE A 539 18.00 -1.04 1.22
N THR A 540 17.16 -1.85 1.79
CA THR A 540 15.74 -1.92 1.44
C THR A 540 14.89 -1.60 2.67
N SER A 541 13.81 -0.87 2.45
CA SER A 541 12.92 -0.38 3.52
C SER A 541 11.46 -0.59 3.15
N ASN A 542 11.14 -1.74 2.56
CA ASN A 542 9.77 -2.04 2.14
C ASN A 542 8.82 -2.10 3.33
N LEU A 543 7.74 -1.35 3.25
CA LEU A 543 6.70 -1.28 4.26
C LEU A 543 5.40 -1.93 3.77
N LEU A 544 4.72 -2.59 4.68
CA LEU A 544 3.36 -3.08 4.45
C LEU A 544 2.35 -1.95 4.62
N THR A 545 1.26 -2.07 3.89
CA THR A 545 0.01 -1.36 4.13
C THR A 545 -1.03 -2.37 4.55
N LEU A 546 -1.79 -2.06 5.58
CA LEU A 546 -2.85 -2.92 6.09
C LEU A 546 -4.17 -2.18 6.01
N ALA A 547 -5.12 -2.76 5.31
CA ALA A 547 -6.47 -2.24 5.22
C ALA A 547 -7.47 -3.39 5.11
N GLU A 548 -8.51 -3.33 5.94
CA GLU A 548 -9.64 -4.25 5.88
C GLU A 548 -9.22 -5.74 5.79
N GLY A 549 -8.31 -6.15 6.68
CA GLY A 549 -7.81 -7.52 6.77
C GLY A 549 -6.98 -7.99 5.57
N THR A 550 -6.46 -7.05 4.77
CA THR A 550 -5.57 -7.32 3.64
C THR A 550 -4.26 -6.57 3.78
N LEU A 551 -3.17 -7.29 3.59
CA LEU A 551 -1.83 -6.72 3.50
C LEU A 551 -1.51 -6.43 2.05
N TYR A 552 -1.05 -5.22 1.78
CA TYR A 552 -0.56 -4.79 0.47
C TYR A 552 0.92 -4.49 0.54
N LEU A 553 1.64 -4.92 -0.48
CA LEU A 553 3.08 -4.73 -0.58
C LEU A 553 3.48 -4.25 -1.97
N ASN A 554 4.15 -3.11 -2.02
CA ASN A 554 4.99 -2.72 -3.14
C ASN A 554 6.37 -3.36 -2.94
N THR A 555 6.77 -4.26 -3.81
CA THR A 555 8.01 -5.04 -3.62
C THR A 555 9.26 -4.30 -4.05
N ASN A 556 9.13 -3.23 -4.86
CA ASN A 556 10.24 -2.57 -5.56
C ASN A 556 11.09 -3.56 -6.40
N LEU A 557 10.48 -4.67 -6.83
CA LEU A 557 11.04 -5.70 -7.70
C LEU A 557 10.13 -6.01 -8.91
N GLY A 558 9.35 -5.02 -9.36
CA GLY A 558 8.44 -5.16 -10.50
C GLY A 558 7.07 -5.73 -10.16
N ALA A 559 6.75 -5.95 -8.89
CA ALA A 559 5.49 -6.56 -8.46
C ALA A 559 4.83 -5.82 -7.30
N ILE A 560 3.49 -5.80 -7.32
CA ILE A 560 2.62 -5.38 -6.22
C ILE A 560 1.78 -6.59 -5.83
N ALA A 561 1.62 -6.84 -4.54
CA ALA A 561 0.91 -8.00 -4.03
C ALA A 561 -0.14 -7.66 -2.99
N ALA A 562 -1.19 -8.47 -2.94
CA ALA A 562 -2.18 -8.48 -1.86
C ALA A 562 -2.26 -9.86 -1.21
N LEU A 563 -2.26 -9.88 0.12
CA LEU A 563 -2.33 -11.08 0.94
C LEU A 563 -3.45 -10.98 1.96
N SER A 564 -4.03 -12.10 2.32
CA SER A 564 -4.87 -12.19 3.50
C SER A 564 -4.04 -11.99 4.76
N ALA A 565 -4.40 -11.01 5.61
CA ALA A 565 -3.76 -10.80 6.90
C ALA A 565 -3.96 -12.00 7.86
N GLU A 566 -5.05 -12.75 7.70
CA GLU A 566 -5.38 -13.89 8.56
C GLU A 566 -4.39 -15.05 8.42
N ASN A 567 -4.02 -15.44 7.17
CA ASN A 567 -3.25 -16.65 6.88
C ASN A 567 -2.10 -16.48 5.88
N GLY A 568 -1.91 -15.25 5.36
CA GLY A 568 -0.88 -14.93 4.39
C GLY A 568 -1.14 -15.46 2.97
N ASP A 569 -2.33 -15.97 2.67
CA ASP A 569 -2.62 -16.46 1.31
C ASP A 569 -2.64 -15.30 0.32
N LEU A 570 -1.87 -15.46 -0.77
CA LEU A 570 -1.83 -14.50 -1.86
C LEU A 570 -3.20 -14.44 -2.56
N ARG A 571 -3.75 -13.24 -2.64
CA ARG A 571 -4.98 -12.96 -3.35
C ARG A 571 -4.71 -12.69 -4.81
N TRP A 572 -3.74 -11.80 -5.07
CA TRP A 572 -3.26 -11.45 -6.40
C TRP A 572 -1.83 -10.89 -6.34
N VAL A 573 -1.14 -10.96 -7.45
CA VAL A 573 0.13 -10.27 -7.71
C VAL A 573 0.02 -9.60 -9.07
N SER A 574 0.36 -8.30 -9.13
CA SER A 574 0.31 -7.51 -10.35
C SER A 574 1.67 -6.93 -10.68
N GLY A 575 2.12 -7.15 -11.92
CA GLY A 575 3.38 -6.62 -12.42
C GLY A 575 3.25 -5.21 -12.95
N TYR A 576 4.32 -4.44 -12.88
CA TYR A 576 4.45 -3.12 -13.47
C TYR A 576 5.77 -3.00 -14.24
N PRO A 577 5.86 -2.07 -15.23
CA PRO A 577 7.09 -1.85 -15.98
C PRO A 577 8.17 -1.24 -15.10
N ARG A 578 9.35 -1.83 -15.10
CA ARG A 578 10.53 -1.35 -14.39
C ARG A 578 11.35 -0.40 -15.26
N ALA A 579 12.01 0.57 -14.64
CA ALA A 579 13.02 1.40 -15.28
C ALA A 579 14.28 0.57 -15.60
N ARG A 580 15.03 0.98 -16.59
CA ARG A 580 16.30 0.34 -16.94
C ARG A 580 17.38 0.77 -15.94
N ALA A 581 18.34 -0.15 -15.66
CA ALA A 581 19.44 0.08 -14.72
C ALA A 581 20.33 1.31 -15.05
N ASN A 582 20.30 1.81 -16.28
CA ASN A 582 21.08 2.99 -16.72
C ASN A 582 20.50 4.34 -16.22
N GLU A 583 19.33 4.32 -15.58
CA GLU A 583 18.62 5.52 -15.09
C GLU A 583 18.75 5.68 -13.57
N MET A 584 19.80 5.14 -12.95
CA MET A 584 19.96 5.10 -11.49
C MET A 584 20.05 6.49 -10.81
N ASP A 585 20.24 7.56 -11.57
CA ASP A 585 20.24 8.96 -11.05
C ASP A 585 18.83 9.55 -10.96
N ALA A 586 17.82 8.84 -11.40
CA ALA A 586 16.47 9.37 -11.45
C ALA A 586 15.84 9.43 -10.04
N ALA A 587 15.01 10.46 -9.81
CA ALA A 587 14.41 10.75 -8.52
C ALA A 587 13.56 9.58 -7.96
N HIS A 588 12.99 8.75 -8.83
CA HIS A 588 12.15 7.63 -8.40
C HIS A 588 12.91 6.57 -7.59
N PHE A 589 14.22 6.43 -7.72
CA PHE A 589 15.01 5.52 -6.87
C PHE A 589 15.01 5.89 -5.39
N TYR A 590 14.66 7.15 -5.05
CA TYR A 590 14.49 7.58 -3.67
C TYR A 590 13.11 7.27 -3.09
N ARG A 591 12.27 6.51 -3.81
CA ARG A 591 10.96 6.02 -3.36
C ARG A 591 11.03 4.72 -2.54
N ASP A 592 12.20 4.34 -2.07
CA ASP A 592 12.47 3.10 -1.34
C ASP A 592 11.56 2.89 -0.12
N LEU A 593 11.08 3.98 0.52
CA LEU A 593 10.15 3.96 1.65
C LEU A 593 8.71 4.29 1.25
N ASN A 594 8.29 4.13 0.00
CA ASN A 594 6.91 4.37 -0.39
C ASN A 594 6.07 3.09 -0.30
N PRO A 595 5.35 2.85 0.82
CA PRO A 595 4.34 1.80 0.88
C PRO A 595 3.18 2.13 -0.05
N CYS A 596 2.36 1.13 -0.32
CA CYS A 596 1.07 1.37 -0.97
C CYS A 596 0.22 2.32 -0.11
N VAL A 597 -0.52 3.23 -0.74
CA VAL A 597 -1.52 4.07 -0.08
C VAL A 597 -2.90 3.49 -0.40
N TYR A 598 -3.62 3.04 0.62
CA TYR A 598 -4.97 2.51 0.44
C TYR A 598 -6.01 3.59 0.71
N CYS A 599 -6.96 3.73 -0.20
CA CYS A 599 -8.12 4.57 0.02
C CYS A 599 -9.34 4.04 -0.74
N ARG A 600 -10.40 3.71 -0.01
CA ARG A 600 -11.73 3.42 -0.56
C ARG A 600 -11.73 2.38 -1.69
N GLY A 601 -11.04 1.25 -1.49
CA GLY A 601 -10.96 0.16 -2.45
C GLY A 601 -9.96 0.39 -3.59
N SER A 602 -9.27 1.51 -3.62
CA SER A 602 -8.17 1.79 -4.55
C SER A 602 -6.82 1.78 -3.83
N LEU A 603 -5.80 1.30 -4.53
CA LEU A 603 -4.45 1.21 -4.04
C LEU A 603 -3.54 2.06 -4.93
N PHE A 604 -2.85 3.04 -4.34
CA PHE A 604 -1.93 3.92 -5.06
C PHE A 604 -0.49 3.53 -4.74
N VAL A 605 0.32 3.41 -5.78
CA VAL A 605 1.69 2.91 -5.66
C VAL A 605 2.64 3.71 -6.53
N ALA A 606 3.77 4.08 -5.98
CA ALA A 606 4.89 4.71 -6.68
C ALA A 606 6.17 3.93 -6.35
N PRO A 607 6.50 2.90 -7.14
CA PRO A 607 7.67 2.05 -6.88
C PRO A 607 8.99 2.80 -7.07
N SER A 608 10.06 2.35 -6.37
CA SER A 608 11.40 2.90 -6.56
C SER A 608 12.05 2.47 -7.87
N ASP A 609 11.63 1.35 -8.43
CA ASP A 609 12.16 0.82 -9.69
C ASP A 609 11.28 1.15 -10.91
N SER A 610 10.36 2.12 -10.78
CA SER A 610 9.54 2.65 -11.88
C SER A 610 9.28 4.15 -11.71
N PRO A 611 9.39 4.97 -12.79
CA PRO A 611 9.10 6.40 -12.71
C PRO A 611 7.62 6.71 -12.53
N ASN A 612 6.74 5.74 -12.78
CA ASN A 612 5.30 5.93 -12.86
C ASN A 612 4.61 5.85 -11.49
N ILE A 613 3.41 6.40 -11.43
CA ILE A 613 2.47 6.22 -10.31
C ILE A 613 1.31 5.38 -10.85
N PHE A 614 0.92 4.37 -10.09
CA PHE A 614 -0.15 3.44 -10.46
C PHE A 614 -1.31 3.53 -9.48
N ALA A 615 -2.53 3.37 -9.99
CA ALA A 615 -3.67 2.99 -9.17
C ALA A 615 -4.17 1.61 -9.56
N LEU A 616 -4.49 0.81 -8.57
CA LEU A 616 -5.00 -0.54 -8.73
C LEU A 616 -6.34 -0.70 -7.99
N ASP A 617 -7.21 -1.53 -8.52
CA ASP A 617 -8.33 -2.07 -7.75
C ASP A 617 -7.77 -2.96 -6.63
N ALA A 618 -7.97 -2.56 -5.39
CA ALA A 618 -7.40 -3.25 -4.24
C ALA A 618 -7.92 -4.70 -4.08
N SER A 619 -9.10 -5.01 -4.64
CA SER A 619 -9.72 -6.33 -4.55
C SER A 619 -9.21 -7.33 -5.60
N THR A 620 -8.82 -6.84 -6.77
CA THR A 620 -8.44 -7.67 -7.93
C THR A 620 -7.00 -7.51 -8.36
N GLY A 621 -6.34 -6.40 -7.98
CA GLY A 621 -5.01 -6.04 -8.46
C GLY A 621 -4.98 -5.51 -9.89
N GLN A 622 -6.14 -5.30 -10.52
CA GLN A 622 -6.21 -4.71 -11.86
C GLN A 622 -5.72 -3.25 -11.82
N ILE A 623 -4.82 -2.88 -12.72
CA ILE A 623 -4.38 -1.49 -12.87
C ILE A 623 -5.54 -0.68 -13.45
N LEU A 624 -5.98 0.34 -12.70
CA LEU A 624 -7.07 1.24 -13.08
C LEU A 624 -6.56 2.40 -13.95
N TRP A 625 -5.41 2.94 -13.58
CA TRP A 625 -4.72 3.98 -14.33
C TRP A 625 -3.23 4.02 -14.01
N GLU A 626 -2.48 4.65 -14.89
CA GLU A 626 -1.04 4.85 -14.81
C GLU A 626 -0.70 6.30 -15.17
N CYS A 627 0.09 6.98 -14.32
CA CYS A 627 0.52 8.36 -14.52
C CYS A 627 2.02 8.43 -14.79
N HIS A 628 2.38 8.99 -15.95
CA HIS A 628 3.77 9.16 -16.41
C HIS A 628 4.27 10.60 -16.29
N HIS A 629 3.45 11.55 -15.79
CA HIS A 629 3.73 12.98 -15.86
C HIS A 629 4.70 13.50 -14.80
N PHE A 630 4.89 12.75 -13.71
CA PHE A 630 5.69 13.21 -12.57
C PHE A 630 6.77 12.19 -12.17
N PRO A 631 7.79 11.96 -13.04
CA PRO A 631 8.86 11.00 -12.74
C PRO A 631 9.70 11.41 -11.52
N GLU A 632 9.75 12.71 -11.20
CA GLU A 632 10.48 13.27 -10.06
C GLU A 632 9.69 13.24 -8.73
N THR A 633 8.52 12.60 -8.69
CA THR A 633 7.81 12.32 -7.43
C THR A 633 8.66 11.39 -6.57
N ILE A 634 8.77 11.72 -5.28
CA ILE A 634 9.47 10.89 -4.29
C ILE A 634 8.47 10.32 -3.28
N HIS A 635 7.51 11.12 -2.82
CA HIS A 635 6.59 10.74 -1.75
C HIS A 635 5.14 10.74 -2.19
N LEU A 636 4.40 9.69 -1.87
CA LEU A 636 2.95 9.72 -1.79
C LEU A 636 2.56 10.20 -0.39
N LEU A 637 1.99 11.40 -0.28
CA LEU A 637 1.65 11.97 1.02
C LEU A 637 0.36 11.35 1.59
N GLY A 638 -0.57 10.97 0.72
CA GLY A 638 -1.86 10.37 1.07
C GLY A 638 -2.97 10.86 0.14
N VAL A 639 -4.20 10.48 0.49
CA VAL A 639 -5.40 10.90 -0.24
C VAL A 639 -6.20 11.88 0.62
N ALA A 640 -6.54 13.03 0.05
CA ALA A 640 -7.39 14.02 0.68
C ALA A 640 -8.31 14.68 -0.35
N SER A 641 -9.55 14.96 0.03
CA SER A 641 -10.54 15.62 -0.85
C SER A 641 -10.66 15.01 -2.25
N ASN A 642 -10.60 13.68 -2.36
CA ASN A 642 -10.64 12.91 -3.61
C ASN A 642 -9.41 13.07 -4.52
N ASN A 643 -8.31 13.58 -3.98
CA ASN A 643 -7.06 13.72 -4.69
C ASN A 643 -5.96 12.90 -4.02
N LEU A 644 -5.18 12.18 -4.82
CA LEU A 644 -3.87 11.68 -4.39
C LEU A 644 -2.90 12.84 -4.42
N ILE A 645 -2.27 13.13 -3.29
CA ILE A 645 -1.28 14.19 -3.17
C ILE A 645 0.10 13.56 -3.15
N ALA A 646 0.91 13.92 -4.14
CA ALA A 646 2.26 13.41 -4.29
C ALA A 646 3.27 14.56 -4.35
N SER A 647 4.46 14.33 -3.82
CA SER A 647 5.51 15.35 -3.76
C SER A 647 6.89 14.79 -4.06
N GLY A 648 7.75 15.64 -4.53
CA GLY A 648 9.14 15.41 -4.82
C GLY A 648 9.77 16.77 -5.15
N LYS A 649 10.36 16.92 -6.32
CA LYS A 649 10.77 18.22 -6.82
C LYS A 649 9.58 19.17 -6.97
N GLN A 650 8.43 18.62 -7.35
CA GLN A 650 7.14 19.29 -7.46
C GLN A 650 6.15 18.71 -6.46
N ILE A 651 5.04 19.39 -6.23
CA ILE A 651 3.88 18.85 -5.56
C ILE A 651 2.71 18.79 -6.56
N CYS A 652 1.95 17.71 -6.57
CA CYS A 652 0.85 17.52 -7.51
C CYS A 652 -0.36 16.86 -6.85
N TRP A 653 -1.53 17.15 -7.42
CA TRP A 653 -2.83 16.57 -7.07
C TRP A 653 -3.34 15.76 -8.25
N LEU A 654 -3.56 14.49 -8.05
CA LEU A 654 -4.10 13.56 -9.04
C LEU A 654 -5.51 13.13 -8.61
N ASP A 655 -6.46 13.17 -9.52
CA ASP A 655 -7.79 12.58 -9.29
C ASP A 655 -7.64 11.07 -9.01
N ILE A 656 -8.16 10.59 -7.89
CA ILE A 656 -7.99 9.18 -7.50
C ILE A 656 -8.71 8.20 -8.43
N ASP A 657 -9.77 8.64 -9.09
CA ASP A 657 -10.62 7.78 -9.90
C ASP A 657 -10.07 7.59 -11.33
N GLY A 658 -9.43 8.61 -11.91
CA GLY A 658 -8.98 8.55 -13.29
C GLY A 658 -7.50 8.90 -13.48
N GLY A 659 -6.74 9.20 -12.43
CA GLY A 659 -5.33 9.58 -12.52
C GLY A 659 -5.07 10.91 -13.24
N LYS A 660 -6.14 11.68 -13.51
CA LYS A 660 -6.01 12.99 -14.16
C LYS A 660 -5.29 13.96 -13.24
N VAL A 661 -4.30 14.66 -13.77
CA VAL A 661 -3.66 15.77 -13.09
C VAL A 661 -4.67 16.90 -12.90
N ILE A 662 -5.01 17.20 -11.66
CA ILE A 662 -5.88 18.33 -11.33
C ILE A 662 -5.06 19.60 -11.24
N ARG A 663 -3.95 19.56 -10.49
CA ARG A 663 -3.04 20.69 -10.30
C ARG A 663 -1.62 20.19 -9.99
N TYR A 664 -0.66 21.07 -10.19
CA TYR A 664 0.71 20.92 -9.70
C TYR A 664 1.34 22.29 -9.46
N TRP A 665 2.35 22.34 -8.61
CA TRP A 665 3.16 23.55 -8.37
C TRP A 665 4.49 23.41 -9.10
N PRO A 666 4.72 24.27 -10.10
CA PRO A 666 5.84 24.15 -11.02
C PRO A 666 7.00 25.11 -10.71
N ASP A 667 7.30 25.45 -9.46
CA ASP A 667 8.38 26.41 -9.22
C ASP A 667 9.73 25.85 -9.69
N PRO A 668 10.32 26.36 -10.79
CA PRO A 668 11.58 25.85 -11.30
C PRO A 668 12.78 26.24 -10.44
N THR A 669 12.63 27.23 -9.53
CA THR A 669 13.71 27.78 -8.73
C THR A 669 13.81 27.12 -7.34
N SER A 670 12.76 26.46 -6.89
CA SER A 670 12.70 25.86 -5.57
C SER A 670 12.05 24.49 -5.61
N SER A 671 12.83 23.48 -5.27
CA SER A 671 12.37 22.09 -5.21
C SER A 671 11.99 21.70 -3.79
N GLY A 672 11.05 20.73 -3.66
CA GLY A 672 10.73 20.12 -2.38
C GLY A 672 11.95 19.47 -1.74
N TYR A 673 11.97 19.45 -0.41
CA TYR A 673 13.05 18.87 0.38
C TYR A 673 12.49 18.12 1.58
N GLY A 674 12.33 16.82 1.45
CA GLY A 674 11.74 15.96 2.46
C GLY A 674 10.27 15.63 2.24
N ARG A 675 9.74 14.80 3.11
CA ARG A 675 8.34 14.34 3.08
C ARG A 675 7.44 15.38 3.75
N GLY A 676 6.44 15.85 3.02
CA GLY A 676 5.37 16.68 3.56
C GLY A 676 4.37 15.91 4.43
N VAL A 677 3.45 16.64 5.04
CA VAL A 677 2.38 16.07 5.86
C VAL A 677 1.03 16.71 5.53
N LEU A 678 -0.02 15.88 5.53
CA LEU A 678 -1.41 16.32 5.43
C LEU A 678 -1.93 16.63 6.84
N ALA A 679 -2.42 17.85 7.05
CA ALA A 679 -2.97 18.25 8.35
C ALA A 679 -4.22 19.11 8.16
N SER A 680 -5.30 18.74 8.84
CA SER A 680 -6.61 19.38 8.71
C SER A 680 -7.05 19.48 7.24
N ASN A 681 -7.14 20.67 6.68
CA ASN A 681 -7.46 20.92 5.26
C ASN A 681 -6.27 21.37 4.43
N GLN A 682 -5.05 21.31 4.99
CA GLN A 682 -3.82 21.81 4.37
C GLN A 682 -2.80 20.70 4.09
N VAL A 683 -1.93 20.97 3.13
CA VAL A 683 -0.70 20.23 2.86
C VAL A 683 0.47 21.10 3.30
N TYR A 684 1.26 20.61 4.22
CA TYR A 684 2.53 21.22 4.60
C TYR A 684 3.64 20.57 3.78
N TRP A 685 4.24 21.32 2.88
CA TRP A 685 5.26 20.83 1.97
C TRP A 685 6.62 21.50 2.25
N PRO A 686 7.62 20.72 2.70
CA PRO A 686 8.92 21.27 3.03
C PRO A 686 9.73 21.57 1.78
N MET A 687 10.34 22.73 1.76
CA MET A 687 11.38 23.18 0.83
C MET A 687 12.63 23.50 1.64
N ARG A 688 13.76 23.81 1.01
CA ARG A 688 15.02 24.00 1.75
C ARG A 688 14.98 25.16 2.77
N THR A 689 14.31 26.25 2.45
CA THR A 689 14.32 27.48 3.24
C THR A 689 12.95 27.82 3.85
N GLN A 690 11.90 27.14 3.45
CA GLN A 690 10.53 27.43 3.86
C GLN A 690 9.67 26.18 3.84
N ILE A 691 8.54 26.22 4.52
CA ILE A 691 7.47 25.23 4.41
C ILE A 691 6.30 25.92 3.73
N ARG A 692 5.94 25.45 2.53
CA ARG A 692 4.75 25.89 1.81
C ARG A 692 3.51 25.22 2.34
N ARG A 693 2.40 25.97 2.36
CA ARG A 693 1.10 25.47 2.79
C ARG A 693 0.11 25.60 1.64
N PHE A 694 -0.52 24.51 1.26
CA PHE A 694 -1.54 24.48 0.21
C PHE A 694 -2.82 23.87 0.74
N LYS A 695 -3.96 24.22 0.13
CA LYS A 695 -5.22 23.54 0.39
C LYS A 695 -5.14 22.10 -0.16
N GLN A 696 -5.70 21.15 0.59
CA GLN A 696 -5.85 19.76 0.12
C GLN A 696 -6.83 19.65 -1.04
N ARG A 697 -7.90 20.45 -1.00
CA ARG A 697 -8.87 20.56 -2.09
C ARG A 697 -8.44 21.66 -3.04
N VAL A 698 -8.16 21.29 -4.28
CA VAL A 698 -7.82 22.21 -5.36
C VAL A 698 -8.84 22.12 -6.48
N LEU A 699 -9.03 23.24 -7.19
CA LEU A 699 -9.88 23.30 -8.38
C LEU A 699 -9.00 23.18 -9.63
N ALA A 700 -9.52 22.60 -10.70
CA ALA A 700 -8.80 22.50 -11.96
C ALA A 700 -8.48 23.86 -12.56
N ASP A 701 -9.38 24.83 -12.41
CA ASP A 701 -9.26 26.19 -12.92
C ASP A 701 -9.08 27.19 -11.77
N GLY A 702 -8.35 28.27 -11.99
CA GLY A 702 -8.09 29.31 -11.01
C GLY A 702 -6.68 29.29 -10.40
N PRO A 703 -6.34 30.23 -9.52
CA PRO A 703 -5.05 30.22 -8.83
C PRO A 703 -4.93 29.03 -7.88
N LEU A 704 -3.70 28.53 -7.68
CA LEU A 704 -3.43 27.58 -6.63
C LEU A 704 -3.48 28.31 -5.29
N ASP A 705 -4.44 27.95 -4.46
CA ASP A 705 -4.67 28.59 -3.16
C ASP A 705 -3.56 28.14 -2.19
N ALA A 706 -2.64 29.06 -1.90
CA ALA A 706 -1.53 28.83 -0.99
C ALA A 706 -1.54 29.91 0.09
N ASP A 707 -1.42 29.48 1.34
CA ASP A 707 -1.23 30.38 2.47
C ASP A 707 0.22 30.88 2.52
N ASP A 708 0.47 31.94 3.29
CA ASP A 708 1.82 32.46 3.49
C ASP A 708 2.78 31.34 3.94
N PRO A 709 3.97 31.25 3.35
CA PRO A 709 4.94 30.24 3.72
C PRO A 709 5.47 30.45 5.13
N ILE A 710 5.91 29.36 5.77
CA ILE A 710 6.64 29.43 7.02
C ILE A 710 8.12 29.53 6.67
N GLU A 711 8.69 30.73 6.85
CA GLU A 711 10.09 30.99 6.53
C GLU A 711 11.01 30.41 7.61
N LEU A 712 11.83 29.42 7.26
CA LEU A 712 12.72 28.73 8.20
C LEU A 712 13.93 29.62 8.58
N GLY A 713 14.34 30.53 7.69
CA GLY A 713 15.38 31.51 7.97
C GLY A 713 15.00 32.59 8.98
N GLY A 714 13.68 32.77 9.23
CA GLY A 714 13.17 33.75 10.21
C GLY A 714 13.34 33.34 11.68
N PHE A 715 13.74 32.11 11.95
CA PHE A 715 14.01 31.61 13.31
C PHE A 715 15.44 31.96 13.76
N ASN A 716 15.65 32.06 15.06
CA ASN A 716 16.98 32.30 15.62
C ASN A 716 17.39 31.19 16.60
N PRO A 717 18.38 30.34 16.30
CA PRO A 717 19.06 30.24 14.99
C PRO A 717 18.11 29.77 13.87
N PRO A 718 18.47 29.96 12.57
CA PRO A 718 17.70 29.47 11.44
C PRO A 718 17.45 27.98 11.51
N LEU A 719 16.25 27.54 11.13
CA LEU A 719 15.88 26.13 11.09
C LEU A 719 16.30 25.51 9.75
N ALA A 720 16.73 24.26 9.81
CA ALA A 720 16.91 23.42 8.63
C ALA A 720 15.60 22.71 8.27
N SER A 721 15.38 22.46 7.00
CA SER A 721 14.25 21.71 6.50
C SER A 721 14.49 20.19 6.59
N GLY A 722 13.42 19.40 6.51
CA GLY A 722 13.48 17.95 6.62
C GLY A 722 12.12 17.28 6.43
N ASN A 723 12.02 16.03 6.87
CA ASN A 723 10.75 15.30 6.91
C ASN A 723 9.81 15.91 7.96
N LEU A 724 8.56 16.10 7.60
CA LEU A 724 7.54 16.68 8.47
C LEU A 724 6.67 15.58 9.08
N VAL A 725 6.38 15.75 10.38
CA VAL A 725 5.37 14.98 11.12
C VAL A 725 4.51 15.96 11.91
N ALA A 726 3.21 15.78 11.87
CA ALA A 726 2.28 16.61 12.62
C ALA A 726 1.33 15.75 13.45
N ALA A 727 1.15 16.09 14.72
CA ALA A 727 0.13 15.51 15.59
C ALA A 727 -0.05 16.38 16.84
N ASN A 728 -1.17 16.24 17.53
CA ASN A 728 -1.47 16.91 18.81
C ASN A 728 -1.30 18.44 18.78
N GLY A 729 -1.39 19.04 17.58
CA GLY A 729 -1.18 20.47 17.39
C GLY A 729 0.29 20.91 17.30
N TYR A 730 1.23 19.98 17.16
CA TYR A 730 2.66 20.22 16.96
C TYR A 730 3.08 19.86 15.53
N LEU A 731 4.11 20.55 15.04
CA LEU A 731 4.81 20.23 13.81
C LEU A 731 6.26 19.92 14.15
N LEU A 732 6.72 18.72 13.80
CA LEU A 732 8.10 18.29 13.92
C LEU A 732 8.79 18.35 12.57
N ILE A 733 10.07 18.76 12.56
CA ILE A 733 10.94 18.77 11.39
C ILE A 733 12.13 17.86 11.68
N ALA A 734 12.18 16.70 11.04
CA ALA A 734 13.29 15.77 11.16
C ALA A 734 14.30 16.02 10.03
N THR A 735 15.42 16.63 10.36
CA THR A 735 16.55 16.88 9.46
C THR A 735 17.50 15.68 9.47
N PRO A 736 18.60 15.66 8.70
CA PRO A 736 19.61 14.59 8.81
C PRO A 736 20.28 14.47 10.18
N THR A 737 20.32 15.55 10.97
CA THR A 737 21.09 15.59 12.21
C THR A 737 20.33 16.13 13.41
N ARG A 738 19.13 16.66 13.23
CA ARG A 738 18.36 17.32 14.30
C ARG A 738 16.87 17.06 14.17
N LEU A 739 16.21 17.06 15.27
CA LEU A 739 14.76 17.03 15.40
C LEU A 739 14.29 18.26 16.17
#